data_9f15bcfbdbb78f7ab9ff0e9f1e05548b
#
_entry.id   9f15bcfbdbb78f7ab9ff0e9f1e05548b
#
_cell.length_a   1.000
_cell.length_b   1.000
_cell.length_c   1.000
_cell.angle_alpha   90.00
_cell.angle_beta   90.00
_cell.angle_gamma   90.00
#
_symmetry.space_group_name_H-M   'P 1'
#
loop_
_entity.id
_entity.type
_entity.pdbx_description
1 polymer ?
#
loop_
_entity_poly.entity_id
_entity_poly.type
_entity_poly.pdbx_seq_one_letter_code
_entity_poly.pdbx_strand_id
1 'polypeptide(L)'
;MSNHAHIGTSSADAHGIGVQTALRKLDPELFRIIQQLARAEQLLVATDYDGTIAPIVDSPAHAYPKEESVQAMRALAELDNTTSAVISGRSLRDLAAMSRLPREVHLVGSHGGETDTDFEESLSRSEQHALSTLRHGLASVQAAMPALNIEPKPSGAAIHLRGLEGAQRRQAEEAVARLEALSGVRSVRGKEVVDLTVVDSTKGDALNKLRRRLDQPTVLYIGDDASDEPAFASLGEDDLGLKVTEVAAENRHGENGNGVETAARFLLSGPDEVALVLSSVVALRRAWLFGKEAVPIERYTLLSNGTTTALVDPTAQISWLPHPLPHSDSLFSEILGSDDAGYFSVVPAREPNALPISQRYRDATHILETRWQQVSVTDYLAPVAEGDPAGSAVLVRALKGEGEALIRFAPRPDYGAYPVRLKLTDRGVRVRGVAEAVELVAPDVQFKVIQDGESETAIARVKLKEDAPVVLALILGGAENTAAAVLEDEAAVRASVKEESREWVEALSLPTKARDRVGRSALTLRGLCHAPTGGILAAATTSLPEGIGGVRNWDYRYTWLRDGALTASALVDLGSAAEARGFLQWLDAIIAQAAEQDMTVEELRPLYAVDGSQLVTEAVLEHLPGYAGSRPVRVGNAAEHQVQLDVFGPVADLIVSLARFDGTLSDSHWKLLEDLVQAVANRWHQADHGIWEARRAPKHNVYTKVMCWQTVDRALKAAEEFGRPAGADWEQLREDIKNDVCSKGFNSKVGAFTVAYGEDDLDAACLFVGLSGMLPADDERFRATVDAVERSLREGPTVFRYRYDDGLPGLEGGFHICTSWLIESLQMVGRTADARNLFNRMEALIGPTGMLPEEYDPVAERHLGNTPQAYSHIGHIKAAIALSE
;
A
#
# COMPACT_ATOMS: atom_id res chain seq x y z
N MET A 1 -23.60 19.20 24.54
CA MET A 1 -24.93 18.57 24.56
C MET A 1 -24.99 17.63 23.37
N SER A 2 -25.06 16.37 23.68
CA SER A 2 -24.90 15.24 22.77
C SER A 2 -25.96 15.20 21.68
N ASN A 3 -25.52 15.25 20.41
CA ASN A 3 -26.29 14.68 19.33
C ASN A 3 -25.68 13.31 18.98
N HIS A 4 -26.23 12.28 19.60
CA HIS A 4 -26.10 10.92 19.08
C HIS A 4 -26.95 10.84 17.81
N ALA A 5 -26.32 11.10 16.67
CA ALA A 5 -26.88 10.69 15.40
C ALA A 5 -26.95 9.15 15.39
N HIS A 6 -28.15 8.61 15.19
CA HIS A 6 -28.33 7.21 14.87
C HIS A 6 -27.42 6.85 13.70
N ILE A 7 -26.38 6.08 13.99
CA ILE A 7 -25.66 5.34 12.98
C ILE A 7 -26.66 4.27 12.52
N GLY A 8 -27.41 4.63 11.48
CA GLY A 8 -28.15 3.65 10.72
C GLY A 8 -27.14 2.62 10.21
N THR A 9 -27.51 1.37 10.27
CA THR A 9 -26.80 0.21 9.70
C THR A 9 -26.69 0.34 8.18
N SER A 10 -26.04 1.39 7.65
CA SER A 10 -26.02 1.71 6.24
C SER A 10 -24.67 2.26 5.81
N SER A 11 -23.68 1.43 5.86
CA SER A 11 -22.59 1.45 4.90
C SER A 11 -22.07 0.03 4.82
N ALA A 12 -22.66 -0.75 3.95
CA ALA A 12 -21.97 -1.93 3.48
C ALA A 12 -20.74 -1.40 2.73
N ASP A 13 -19.63 -1.49 3.39
CA ASP A 13 -18.33 -1.18 2.87
C ASP A 13 -18.11 -2.00 1.61
N ALA A 14 -17.61 -1.40 0.57
CA ALA A 14 -17.13 -2.12 -0.60
C ALA A 14 -16.07 -3.18 -0.20
N HIS A 15 -15.57 -3.10 1.02
CA HIS A 15 -14.60 -3.98 1.65
C HIS A 15 -15.15 -4.69 2.90
N GLY A 16 -16.41 -4.52 3.23
CA GLY A 16 -17.08 -5.17 4.35
C GLY A 16 -17.36 -6.67 4.14
N ILE A 17 -16.57 -7.37 3.31
CA ILE A 17 -16.68 -8.82 3.16
C ILE A 17 -16.51 -9.49 4.54
N GLY A 18 -15.59 -9.00 5.37
CA GLY A 18 -15.40 -9.47 6.74
C GLY A 18 -16.62 -9.19 7.61
N VAL A 19 -17.09 -7.95 7.66
CA VAL A 19 -18.25 -7.54 8.46
C VAL A 19 -19.54 -8.19 7.96
N GLN A 20 -19.79 -8.20 6.65
CA GLN A 20 -20.99 -8.87 6.08
C GLN A 20 -20.93 -10.39 6.25
N THR A 21 -19.77 -11.00 6.12
CA THR A 21 -19.57 -12.41 6.37
C THR A 21 -19.77 -12.74 7.84
N ALA A 22 -19.28 -11.87 8.75
CA ALA A 22 -19.51 -11.97 10.17
C ALA A 22 -20.99 -11.83 10.55
N LEU A 23 -21.71 -10.84 9.99
CA LEU A 23 -23.16 -10.66 10.18
C LEU A 23 -23.99 -11.89 9.78
N ARG A 24 -23.50 -12.70 8.82
CA ARG A 24 -24.18 -13.90 8.35
C ARG A 24 -23.77 -15.18 9.08
N LYS A 25 -22.58 -15.21 9.68
CA LYS A 25 -21.96 -16.40 10.24
C LYS A 25 -21.81 -16.36 11.75
N LEU A 26 -21.64 -15.18 12.34
CA LEU A 26 -21.57 -15.04 13.80
C LEU A 26 -22.97 -14.97 14.42
N ASP A 27 -23.06 -15.36 15.68
CA ASP A 27 -24.25 -15.14 16.48
C ASP A 27 -24.57 -13.65 16.53
N PRO A 28 -25.85 -13.22 16.29
CA PRO A 28 -26.21 -11.80 16.25
C PRO A 28 -25.93 -11.05 17.55
N GLU A 29 -26.05 -11.70 18.71
CA GLU A 29 -25.78 -11.08 20.00
C GLU A 29 -24.25 -10.91 20.19
N LEU A 30 -23.47 -11.90 19.85
CA LEU A 30 -22.00 -11.83 19.85
C LEU A 30 -21.54 -10.68 18.95
N PHE A 31 -22.07 -10.60 17.73
CA PHE A 31 -21.71 -9.52 16.81
C PHE A 31 -22.03 -8.14 17.37
N ARG A 32 -23.19 -7.96 18.00
CA ARG A 32 -23.58 -6.70 18.66
C ARG A 32 -22.59 -6.32 19.78
N ILE A 33 -22.13 -7.30 20.56
CA ILE A 33 -21.16 -7.04 21.64
C ILE A 33 -19.80 -6.68 21.05
N ILE A 34 -19.34 -7.36 19.99
CA ILE A 34 -18.12 -7.01 19.28
C ILE A 34 -18.19 -5.58 18.74
N GLN A 35 -19.34 -5.14 18.22
CA GLN A 35 -19.54 -3.74 17.80
C GLN A 35 -19.39 -2.74 18.97
N GLN A 36 -19.89 -3.08 20.16
CA GLN A 36 -19.73 -2.23 21.34
C GLN A 36 -18.28 -2.19 21.81
N LEU A 37 -17.64 -3.36 21.89
CA LEU A 37 -16.23 -3.51 22.29
C LEU A 37 -15.27 -2.76 21.33
N ALA A 38 -15.54 -2.79 20.03
CA ALA A 38 -14.75 -2.07 19.04
C ALA A 38 -14.81 -0.53 19.22
N ARG A 39 -15.73 0.00 20.01
CA ARG A 39 -15.87 1.44 20.34
C ARG A 39 -15.23 1.83 21.67
N ALA A 40 -14.57 0.91 22.37
CA ALA A 40 -13.88 1.21 23.62
C ALA A 40 -12.78 2.26 23.39
N GLU A 41 -12.58 3.14 24.37
CA GLU A 41 -11.52 4.16 24.30
C GLU A 41 -10.14 3.51 24.16
N GLN A 42 -9.88 2.48 24.99
CA GLN A 42 -8.70 1.62 24.86
C GLN A 42 -9.15 0.15 24.79
N LEU A 43 -8.58 -0.60 23.87
CA LEU A 43 -8.93 -1.99 23.63
C LEU A 43 -7.69 -2.90 23.72
N LEU A 44 -7.79 -3.96 24.52
CA LEU A 44 -6.83 -5.07 24.55
C LEU A 44 -7.50 -6.32 23.96
N VAL A 45 -6.95 -6.82 22.86
CA VAL A 45 -7.35 -8.10 22.27
C VAL A 45 -6.27 -9.13 22.58
N ALA A 46 -6.59 -10.11 23.42
CA ALA A 46 -5.66 -11.15 23.82
C ALA A 46 -6.22 -12.53 23.48
N THR A 47 -5.36 -13.42 22.99
CA THR A 47 -5.74 -14.77 22.60
C THR A 47 -4.78 -15.80 23.20
N ASP A 48 -5.25 -17.03 23.40
CA ASP A 48 -4.35 -18.18 23.44
C ASP A 48 -3.84 -18.52 22.04
N TYR A 49 -2.91 -19.46 21.96
CA TYR A 49 -2.27 -19.90 20.71
C TYR A 49 -2.83 -21.24 20.22
N ASP A 50 -2.55 -22.36 20.94
CA ASP A 50 -2.93 -23.71 20.53
C ASP A 50 -4.43 -23.95 20.76
N GLY A 51 -5.13 -24.47 19.76
CA GLY A 51 -6.59 -24.62 19.82
C GLY A 51 -7.38 -23.36 19.58
N THR A 52 -6.74 -22.19 19.60
CA THR A 52 -7.37 -20.86 19.47
C THR A 52 -7.04 -20.21 18.13
N ILE A 53 -5.84 -19.65 17.94
CA ILE A 53 -5.42 -19.10 16.63
C ILE A 53 -4.72 -20.13 15.76
N ALA A 54 -4.19 -21.20 16.34
CA ALA A 54 -3.62 -22.35 15.64
C ALA A 54 -4.46 -23.61 15.91
N PRO A 55 -4.69 -24.47 14.91
CA PRO A 55 -5.40 -25.72 15.13
C PRO A 55 -4.58 -26.67 16.02
N ILE A 56 -5.26 -27.52 16.78
CA ILE A 56 -4.60 -28.61 17.52
C ILE A 56 -4.16 -29.66 16.52
N VAL A 57 -2.85 -29.98 16.51
CA VAL A 57 -2.23 -30.97 15.62
C VAL A 57 -1.45 -32.01 16.41
N ASP A 58 -1.07 -33.13 15.78
CA ASP A 58 -0.38 -34.22 16.45
C ASP A 58 1.03 -33.87 16.96
N SER A 59 1.72 -32.95 16.28
CA SER A 59 3.04 -32.48 16.70
C SER A 59 2.99 -30.97 16.99
N PRO A 60 3.31 -30.52 18.20
CA PRO A 60 3.33 -29.09 18.57
C PRO A 60 4.18 -28.22 17.64
N ALA A 61 5.24 -28.80 17.07
CA ALA A 61 6.10 -28.11 16.10
C ALA A 61 5.44 -27.80 14.74
N HIS A 62 4.25 -28.34 14.48
CA HIS A 62 3.48 -28.11 13.26
C HIS A 62 2.17 -27.34 13.49
N ALA A 63 1.95 -26.84 14.70
CA ALA A 63 0.78 -26.01 15.01
C ALA A 63 0.98 -24.57 14.50
N TYR A 64 0.82 -24.36 13.20
CA TYR A 64 0.88 -23.03 12.60
C TYR A 64 -0.44 -22.30 12.78
N PRO A 65 -0.42 -21.00 13.13
CA PRO A 65 -1.63 -20.22 13.27
C PRO A 65 -2.32 -20.04 11.91
N LYS A 66 -3.63 -19.81 11.94
CA LYS A 66 -4.38 -19.40 10.76
C LYS A 66 -3.85 -18.05 10.27
N GLU A 67 -3.64 -17.94 8.96
CA GLU A 67 -3.08 -16.75 8.34
C GLU A 67 -3.96 -15.53 8.61
N GLU A 68 -5.27 -15.68 8.51
CA GLU A 68 -6.24 -14.62 8.79
C GLU A 68 -6.18 -14.13 10.25
N SER A 69 -5.93 -15.02 11.21
CA SER A 69 -5.73 -14.65 12.62
C SER A 69 -4.43 -13.86 12.81
N VAL A 70 -3.34 -14.26 12.15
CA VAL A 70 -2.06 -13.55 12.18
C VAL A 70 -2.22 -12.13 11.59
N GLN A 71 -2.87 -12.02 10.43
CA GLN A 71 -3.15 -10.74 9.79
C GLN A 71 -4.01 -9.83 10.68
N ALA A 72 -5.05 -10.38 11.30
CA ALA A 72 -5.90 -9.62 12.19
C ALA A 72 -5.16 -9.13 13.45
N MET A 73 -4.34 -9.98 14.09
CA MET A 73 -3.55 -9.60 15.27
C MET A 73 -2.53 -8.50 14.96
N ARG A 74 -1.88 -8.56 13.78
CA ARG A 74 -1.00 -7.50 13.27
C ARG A 74 -1.76 -6.22 13.05
N ALA A 75 -2.87 -6.29 12.33
CA ALA A 75 -3.71 -5.12 12.04
C ALA A 75 -4.23 -4.45 13.31
N LEU A 76 -4.56 -5.21 14.35
CA LEU A 76 -4.96 -4.66 15.66
C LEU A 76 -3.81 -3.94 16.35
N ALA A 77 -2.58 -4.47 16.26
CA ALA A 77 -1.41 -3.84 16.86
C ALA A 77 -1.03 -2.50 16.21
N GLU A 78 -1.46 -2.28 14.94
CA GLU A 78 -1.25 -1.03 14.20
C GLU A 78 -2.31 0.05 14.49
N LEU A 79 -3.42 -0.29 15.15
CA LEU A 79 -4.52 0.64 15.40
C LEU A 79 -4.29 1.44 16.68
N ASP A 80 -4.59 2.74 16.61
CA ASP A 80 -4.52 3.65 17.78
C ASP A 80 -5.36 3.13 18.95
N ASN A 81 -4.84 3.31 20.16
CA ASN A 81 -5.49 2.89 21.41
C ASN A 81 -5.93 1.41 21.38
N THR A 82 -5.20 0.57 20.68
CA THR A 82 -5.48 -0.85 20.52
C THR A 82 -4.21 -1.65 20.75
N THR A 83 -4.29 -2.65 21.61
CA THR A 83 -3.16 -3.55 21.89
C THR A 83 -3.58 -4.98 21.57
N SER A 84 -2.71 -5.72 20.92
CA SER A 84 -2.89 -7.15 20.67
C SER A 84 -1.87 -7.97 21.45
N ALA A 85 -2.29 -9.14 21.97
CA ALA A 85 -1.44 -10.01 22.77
C ALA A 85 -1.74 -11.48 22.52
N VAL A 86 -0.72 -12.34 22.64
CA VAL A 86 -0.89 -13.80 22.67
C VAL A 86 -0.32 -14.32 23.99
N ILE A 87 -1.15 -15.01 24.78
CA ILE A 87 -0.79 -15.58 26.09
C ILE A 87 -0.90 -17.09 26.00
N SER A 88 0.23 -17.79 25.96
CA SER A 88 0.30 -19.23 25.68
C SER A 88 1.01 -20.04 26.76
N GLY A 89 0.71 -21.31 26.83
CA GLY A 89 1.50 -22.28 27.59
C GLY A 89 2.86 -22.60 26.96
N ARG A 90 3.11 -22.24 25.71
CA ARG A 90 4.41 -22.43 25.04
C ARG A 90 5.49 -21.56 25.68
N SER A 91 6.76 -21.94 25.53
CA SER A 91 7.85 -21.02 25.86
C SER A 91 7.77 -19.77 24.99
N LEU A 92 8.22 -18.62 25.50
CA LEU A 92 8.23 -17.37 24.74
C LEU A 92 9.01 -17.50 23.43
N ARG A 93 10.12 -18.24 23.45
CA ARG A 93 10.95 -18.51 22.28
C ARG A 93 10.21 -19.29 21.21
N ASP A 94 9.51 -20.38 21.58
CA ASP A 94 8.75 -21.19 20.63
C ASP A 94 7.56 -20.43 20.10
N LEU A 95 6.86 -19.70 20.98
CA LEU A 95 5.74 -18.84 20.59
C LEU A 95 6.17 -17.79 19.56
N ALA A 96 7.30 -17.11 19.78
CA ALA A 96 7.82 -16.13 18.84
C ALA A 96 8.21 -16.76 17.48
N ALA A 97 8.85 -17.95 17.51
CA ALA A 97 9.25 -18.66 16.30
C ALA A 97 8.05 -19.19 15.48
N MET A 98 7.00 -19.66 16.17
CA MET A 98 5.84 -20.30 15.52
C MET A 98 4.79 -19.31 15.07
N SER A 99 4.53 -18.25 15.87
CA SER A 99 3.46 -17.29 15.58
C SER A 99 3.77 -16.38 14.41
N ARG A 100 5.04 -16.10 14.14
CA ARG A 100 5.51 -15.12 13.14
C ARG A 100 4.88 -13.74 13.31
N LEU A 101 4.47 -13.42 14.54
CA LEU A 101 3.89 -12.11 14.87
C LEU A 101 4.99 -11.07 15.07
N PRO A 102 4.76 -9.80 14.70
CA PRO A 102 5.72 -8.74 14.88
C PRO A 102 5.84 -8.37 16.38
N ARG A 103 6.89 -7.63 16.73
CA ARG A 103 7.18 -7.23 18.12
C ARG A 103 6.11 -6.34 18.76
N GLU A 104 5.28 -5.72 17.95
CA GLU A 104 4.16 -4.87 18.35
C GLU A 104 3.03 -5.68 18.98
N VAL A 105 2.96 -6.99 18.69
CA VAL A 105 2.05 -7.93 19.36
C VAL A 105 2.74 -8.46 20.62
N HIS A 106 2.14 -8.25 21.78
CA HIS A 106 2.70 -8.74 23.03
C HIS A 106 2.64 -10.26 23.12
N LEU A 107 3.79 -10.90 23.21
CA LEU A 107 3.89 -12.34 23.43
C LEU A 107 4.18 -12.65 24.89
N VAL A 108 3.39 -13.56 25.45
CA VAL A 108 3.53 -14.03 26.84
C VAL A 108 3.55 -15.55 26.83
N GLY A 109 4.69 -16.13 27.25
CA GLY A 109 4.92 -17.56 27.30
C GLY A 109 4.68 -18.16 28.68
N SER A 110 4.73 -19.50 28.76
CA SER A 110 4.68 -20.29 30.00
C SER A 110 3.54 -19.90 30.94
N HIS A 111 2.30 -19.78 30.38
CA HIS A 111 1.07 -19.38 31.11
C HIS A 111 1.18 -18.05 31.85
N GLY A 112 2.02 -17.11 31.38
CA GLY A 112 2.23 -15.81 32.01
C GLY A 112 3.54 -15.68 32.77
N GLY A 113 4.32 -16.76 32.84
CA GLY A 113 5.64 -16.75 33.49
C GLY A 113 6.70 -15.98 32.72
N GLU A 114 6.65 -15.98 31.38
CA GLU A 114 7.67 -15.38 30.52
C GLU A 114 7.11 -14.18 29.76
N THR A 115 7.66 -13.00 30.05
CA THR A 115 7.32 -11.76 29.31
C THR A 115 8.54 -11.12 28.65
N ASP A 116 9.75 -11.70 28.89
CA ASP A 116 11.03 -11.19 28.42
C ASP A 116 12.10 -12.32 28.42
N THR A 117 13.23 -12.12 27.74
CA THR A 117 14.23 -13.16 27.51
C THR A 117 15.06 -13.55 28.73
N ASP A 118 15.08 -12.74 29.81
CA ASP A 118 15.92 -12.95 31.00
C ASP A 118 15.13 -13.58 32.17
N PHE A 119 14.12 -14.36 31.84
CA PHE A 119 13.18 -14.95 32.79
C PHE A 119 13.86 -15.79 33.90
N GLU A 120 14.86 -16.62 33.58
CA GLU A 120 15.52 -17.49 34.59
C GLU A 120 16.22 -16.68 35.68
N GLU A 121 16.70 -15.46 35.39
CA GLU A 121 17.34 -14.57 36.36
C GLU A 121 16.32 -13.92 37.31
N SER A 122 15.04 -13.89 36.93
CA SER A 122 13.96 -13.31 37.72
C SER A 122 13.36 -14.27 38.75
N LEU A 123 13.72 -15.55 38.73
CA LEU A 123 13.23 -16.55 39.68
C LEU A 123 13.82 -16.35 41.06
N SER A 124 12.99 -16.54 42.08
CA SER A 124 13.44 -16.58 43.49
C SER A 124 14.35 -17.80 43.71
N ARG A 125 15.17 -17.77 44.78
CA ARG A 125 16.05 -18.89 45.15
C ARG A 125 15.26 -20.21 45.42
N SER A 126 14.04 -20.12 45.92
CA SER A 126 13.18 -21.27 46.13
C SER A 126 12.67 -21.86 44.81
N GLU A 127 12.28 -21.02 43.87
CA GLU A 127 11.86 -21.44 42.53
C GLU A 127 13.03 -22.02 41.72
N GLN A 128 14.21 -21.41 41.78
CA GLN A 128 15.43 -21.94 41.17
C GLN A 128 15.77 -23.37 41.70
N HIS A 129 15.64 -23.56 43.03
CA HIS A 129 15.86 -24.88 43.63
C HIS A 129 14.80 -25.91 43.19
N ALA A 130 13.53 -25.53 43.17
CA ALA A 130 12.44 -26.37 42.70
C ALA A 130 12.61 -26.74 41.21
N LEU A 131 13.00 -25.77 40.37
CA LEU A 131 13.29 -25.96 38.93
C LEU A 131 14.45 -26.95 38.73
N SER A 132 15.53 -26.81 39.48
CA SER A 132 16.64 -27.77 39.43
C SER A 132 16.19 -29.17 39.83
N THR A 133 15.36 -29.32 40.86
CA THR A 133 14.81 -30.61 41.32
C THR A 133 13.88 -31.20 40.27
N LEU A 134 13.01 -30.40 39.67
CA LEU A 134 12.12 -30.83 38.60
C LEU A 134 12.91 -31.31 37.36
N ARG A 135 13.93 -30.53 36.93
CA ARG A 135 14.80 -30.92 35.78
C ARG A 135 15.49 -32.27 35.99
N HIS A 136 15.96 -32.57 37.24
CA HIS A 136 16.52 -33.89 37.56
C HIS A 136 15.48 -35.01 37.52
N GLY A 137 14.27 -34.73 37.98
CA GLY A 137 13.16 -35.65 37.92
C GLY A 137 12.75 -35.95 36.47
N LEU A 138 12.65 -34.94 35.64
CA LEU A 138 12.34 -35.03 34.21
C LEU A 138 13.40 -35.82 33.44
N ALA A 139 14.69 -35.59 33.71
CA ALA A 139 15.76 -36.36 33.11
C ALA A 139 15.68 -37.86 33.49
N SER A 140 15.29 -38.15 34.71
CA SER A 140 15.07 -39.55 35.18
C SER A 140 13.87 -40.20 34.48
N VAL A 141 12.79 -39.47 34.27
CA VAL A 141 11.61 -39.92 33.53
C VAL A 141 11.96 -40.14 32.05
N GLN A 142 12.67 -39.20 31.43
CA GLN A 142 13.11 -39.34 30.03
C GLN A 142 14.03 -40.53 29.81
N ALA A 143 14.92 -40.83 30.76
CA ALA A 143 15.78 -42.01 30.70
C ALA A 143 14.98 -43.34 30.84
N ALA A 144 13.94 -43.35 31.67
CA ALA A 144 13.06 -44.52 31.85
C ALA A 144 12.05 -44.71 30.72
N MET A 145 11.65 -43.62 30.07
CA MET A 145 10.66 -43.57 28.98
C MET A 145 11.16 -42.71 27.82
N PRO A 146 12.12 -43.21 27.01
CA PRO A 146 12.71 -42.37 25.93
C PRO A 146 11.73 -41.92 24.85
N ALA A 147 10.60 -42.64 24.70
CA ALA A 147 9.55 -42.29 23.74
C ALA A 147 8.54 -41.25 24.25
N LEU A 148 8.60 -40.91 25.56
CA LEU A 148 7.75 -39.86 26.12
C LEU A 148 8.20 -38.50 25.62
N ASN A 149 7.29 -37.75 25.01
CA ASN A 149 7.58 -36.42 24.55
C ASN A 149 7.54 -35.42 25.73
N ILE A 150 8.71 -34.93 26.13
CA ILE A 150 8.89 -33.94 27.19
C ILE A 150 9.46 -32.71 26.55
N GLU A 151 8.69 -31.61 26.55
CA GLU A 151 9.07 -30.30 26.05
C GLU A 151 9.62 -29.44 27.20
N PRO A 152 10.93 -29.17 27.27
CA PRO A 152 11.50 -28.33 28.32
C PRO A 152 11.05 -26.87 28.16
N LYS A 153 10.66 -26.25 29.28
CA LYS A 153 10.33 -24.80 29.36
C LYS A 153 11.26 -24.13 30.36
N PRO A 154 11.49 -22.80 30.25
CA PRO A 154 12.31 -22.06 31.22
C PRO A 154 11.87 -22.25 32.67
N SER A 155 10.56 -22.25 32.93
CA SER A 155 9.95 -22.45 34.27
C SER A 155 9.63 -23.89 34.62
N GLY A 156 9.85 -24.89 33.70
CA GLY A 156 9.42 -26.28 33.94
C GLY A 156 9.48 -27.16 32.72
N ALA A 157 8.41 -27.87 32.41
CA ALA A 157 8.28 -28.70 31.19
C ALA A 157 6.82 -29.05 30.90
N ALA A 158 6.47 -29.23 29.61
CA ALA A 158 5.24 -29.88 29.19
C ALA A 158 5.48 -31.37 28.91
N ILE A 159 4.62 -32.23 29.42
CA ILE A 159 4.65 -33.67 29.17
C ILE A 159 3.44 -34.03 28.30
N HIS A 160 3.68 -34.41 27.06
CA HIS A 160 2.64 -34.78 26.10
C HIS A 160 2.24 -36.24 26.27
N LEU A 161 0.96 -36.47 26.57
CA LEU A 161 0.38 -37.80 26.80
C LEU A 161 -0.35 -38.32 25.55
N ARG A 162 -0.48 -37.49 24.49
CA ARG A 162 -1.18 -37.87 23.26
C ARG A 162 -0.50 -39.07 22.59
N GLY A 163 -1.31 -39.99 22.10
CA GLY A 163 -0.83 -41.20 21.41
C GLY A 163 -0.30 -42.32 22.33
N LEU A 164 -0.31 -42.11 23.66
CA LEU A 164 0.04 -43.18 24.63
C LEU A 164 -1.21 -43.96 25.01
N GLU A 165 -1.12 -45.28 24.96
CA GLU A 165 -2.23 -46.17 25.28
C GLU A 165 -1.82 -47.27 26.34
N GLY A 166 -2.80 -47.81 27.01
CA GLY A 166 -2.66 -48.99 27.87
C GLY A 166 -1.59 -48.85 28.98
N ALA A 167 -0.57 -49.69 28.96
CA ALA A 167 0.49 -49.70 29.97
C ALA A 167 1.41 -48.47 29.91
N GLN A 168 1.70 -47.99 28.72
CA GLN A 168 2.55 -46.79 28.54
C GLN A 168 1.88 -45.53 29.08
N ARG A 169 0.59 -45.39 28.87
CA ARG A 169 -0.21 -44.27 29.41
C ARG A 169 -0.18 -44.28 30.94
N ARG A 170 -0.46 -45.39 31.57
CA ARG A 170 -0.42 -45.53 33.04
C ARG A 170 0.95 -45.19 33.60
N GLN A 171 2.03 -45.72 32.97
CA GLN A 171 3.40 -45.48 33.42
C GLN A 171 3.77 -43.99 33.31
N ALA A 172 3.33 -43.30 32.25
CA ALA A 172 3.52 -41.86 32.09
C ALA A 172 2.75 -41.05 33.14
N GLU A 173 1.49 -41.40 33.41
CA GLU A 173 0.67 -40.75 34.44
C GLU A 173 1.24 -40.97 35.86
N GLU A 174 1.78 -42.14 36.17
CA GLU A 174 2.48 -42.41 37.44
C GLU A 174 3.79 -41.58 37.56
N ALA A 175 4.49 -41.40 36.42
CA ALA A 175 5.69 -40.54 36.40
C ALA A 175 5.35 -39.07 36.62
N VAL A 176 4.29 -38.57 35.95
CA VAL A 176 3.77 -37.22 36.15
C VAL A 176 3.35 -36.99 37.60
N ALA A 177 2.58 -37.91 38.19
CA ALA A 177 2.15 -37.79 39.57
C ALA A 177 3.31 -37.69 40.59
N ARG A 178 4.44 -38.37 40.29
CA ARG A 178 5.66 -38.22 41.11
C ARG A 178 6.33 -36.88 40.97
N LEU A 179 6.31 -36.29 39.76
CA LEU A 179 6.84 -34.95 39.51
C LEU A 179 5.95 -33.88 40.12
N GLU A 180 4.63 -34.04 40.05
CA GLU A 180 3.65 -33.14 40.70
C GLU A 180 3.80 -33.10 42.24
N ALA A 181 4.27 -34.20 42.84
CA ALA A 181 4.51 -34.28 44.26
C ALA A 181 5.80 -33.59 44.76
N LEU A 182 6.64 -33.07 43.85
CA LEU A 182 7.85 -32.34 44.21
C LEU A 182 7.48 -30.98 44.83
N SER A 183 8.19 -30.61 45.90
CA SER A 183 7.94 -29.34 46.60
C SER A 183 8.26 -28.15 45.70
N GLY A 184 7.31 -27.24 45.57
CA GLY A 184 7.42 -26.04 44.72
C GLY A 184 7.11 -26.27 43.24
N VAL A 185 6.68 -27.48 42.85
CA VAL A 185 6.19 -27.79 41.51
C VAL A 185 4.67 -27.70 41.50
N ARG A 186 4.14 -27.11 40.47
CA ARG A 186 2.69 -27.00 40.18
C ARG A 186 2.42 -27.65 38.84
N SER A 187 1.20 -28.12 38.64
CA SER A 187 0.77 -28.71 37.37
C SER A 187 -0.48 -28.01 36.85
N VAL A 188 -0.51 -27.82 35.54
CA VAL A 188 -1.71 -27.45 34.79
C VAL A 188 -2.00 -28.59 33.81
N ARG A 189 -3.21 -29.17 33.87
CA ARG A 189 -3.61 -30.27 32.98
C ARG A 189 -4.47 -29.70 31.85
N GLY A 190 -3.93 -29.77 30.64
CA GLY A 190 -4.63 -29.50 29.39
C GLY A 190 -5.15 -30.78 28.72
N LYS A 191 -5.60 -30.66 27.48
CA LYS A 191 -6.14 -31.73 26.65
C LYS A 191 -4.98 -32.66 26.15
N GLU A 192 -4.68 -33.76 26.85
CA GLU A 192 -3.57 -34.70 26.54
C GLU A 192 -2.16 -34.12 26.79
N VAL A 193 -2.01 -33.10 27.63
CA VAL A 193 -0.74 -32.52 28.05
C VAL A 193 -0.77 -32.17 29.53
N VAL A 194 0.36 -32.30 30.23
CA VAL A 194 0.53 -31.85 31.61
C VAL A 194 1.71 -30.89 31.66
N ASP A 195 1.44 -29.62 31.96
CA ASP A 195 2.46 -28.61 32.20
C ASP A 195 2.88 -28.63 33.67
N LEU A 196 4.18 -28.79 33.91
CA LEU A 196 4.80 -28.72 35.23
C LEU A 196 5.60 -27.40 35.30
N THR A 197 5.30 -26.54 36.25
CA THR A 197 5.96 -25.27 36.44
C THR A 197 6.32 -24.99 37.89
N VAL A 198 7.36 -24.20 38.12
CA VAL A 198 7.77 -23.75 39.48
C VAL A 198 7.28 -22.31 39.77
N VAL A 199 6.61 -21.69 38.80
CA VAL A 199 6.10 -20.30 38.93
C VAL A 199 4.61 -20.33 39.17
N ASP A 200 4.16 -19.52 40.11
CA ASP A 200 2.74 -19.30 40.42
C ASP A 200 2.19 -18.20 39.56
N SER A 201 1.99 -18.46 38.27
CA SER A 201 1.42 -17.52 37.30
C SER A 201 0.39 -18.22 36.44
N THR A 202 -0.75 -17.58 36.27
CA THR A 202 -1.83 -18.03 35.40
C THR A 202 -1.98 -17.09 34.21
N LYS A 203 -2.69 -17.53 33.15
CA LYS A 203 -3.04 -16.64 32.04
C LYS A 203 -3.86 -15.44 32.51
N GLY A 204 -4.67 -15.59 33.55
CA GLY A 204 -5.39 -14.49 34.19
C GLY A 204 -4.46 -13.47 34.86
N ASP A 205 -3.40 -13.92 35.55
CA ASP A 205 -2.38 -13.03 36.12
C ASP A 205 -1.64 -12.25 35.05
N ALA A 206 -1.31 -12.92 33.92
CA ALA A 206 -0.68 -12.30 32.77
C ALA A 206 -1.58 -11.21 32.14
N LEU A 207 -2.85 -11.54 31.91
CA LEU A 207 -3.86 -10.61 31.38
C LEU A 207 -4.02 -9.39 32.29
N ASN A 208 -4.13 -9.61 33.61
CA ASN A 208 -4.22 -8.53 34.60
C ASN A 208 -2.95 -7.67 34.68
N LYS A 209 -1.77 -8.26 34.42
CA LYS A 209 -0.52 -7.52 34.38
C LYS A 209 -0.45 -6.62 33.12
N LEU A 210 -0.86 -7.13 31.97
CA LEU A 210 -1.00 -6.33 30.74
C LEU A 210 -2.03 -5.22 30.93
N ARG A 211 -3.20 -5.52 31.46
CA ARG A 211 -4.28 -4.58 31.72
C ARG A 211 -3.84 -3.39 32.60
N ARG A 212 -3.09 -3.66 33.68
CA ARG A 212 -2.53 -2.60 34.54
C ARG A 212 -1.49 -1.74 33.85
N ARG A 213 -0.71 -2.27 32.91
CA ARG A 213 0.26 -1.51 32.13
C ARG A 213 -0.37 -0.58 31.09
N LEU A 214 -1.55 -0.94 30.63
CA LEU A 214 -2.27 -0.26 29.55
C LEU A 214 -3.40 0.64 30.06
N ASP A 215 -3.35 1.05 31.34
CA ASP A 215 -4.35 1.94 31.97
C ASP A 215 -5.79 1.43 31.90
N GLN A 216 -5.97 0.12 32.20
CA GLN A 216 -7.28 -0.55 32.34
C GLN A 216 -8.14 -0.57 31.04
N PRO A 217 -7.63 -1.05 29.91
CA PRO A 217 -8.40 -1.19 28.68
C PRO A 217 -9.58 -2.14 28.83
N THR A 218 -10.59 -1.99 27.97
CA THR A 218 -11.61 -3.03 27.74
C THR A 218 -10.94 -4.23 27.07
N VAL A 219 -11.31 -5.45 27.49
CA VAL A 219 -10.61 -6.67 27.08
C VAL A 219 -11.50 -7.59 26.24
N LEU A 220 -10.97 -8.06 25.13
CA LEU A 220 -11.42 -9.29 24.47
C LEU A 220 -10.39 -10.39 24.76
N TYR A 221 -10.82 -11.50 25.37
CA TYR A 221 -9.98 -12.67 25.58
C TYR A 221 -10.57 -13.90 24.91
N ILE A 222 -9.74 -14.66 24.14
CA ILE A 222 -10.16 -15.87 23.43
C ILE A 222 -9.21 -17.02 23.82
N GLY A 223 -9.77 -18.17 24.25
CA GLY A 223 -8.99 -19.36 24.61
C GLY A 223 -9.80 -20.64 24.48
N ASP A 224 -9.16 -21.83 24.55
CA ASP A 224 -9.83 -23.10 24.28
C ASP A 224 -9.84 -24.07 25.45
N ASP A 225 -8.91 -23.96 26.38
CA ASP A 225 -8.72 -25.01 27.40
C ASP A 225 -8.98 -24.55 28.85
N ALA A 226 -8.68 -25.41 29.81
CA ALA A 226 -8.88 -25.12 31.23
C ALA A 226 -7.88 -24.08 31.76
N SER A 227 -6.74 -23.89 31.12
CA SER A 227 -5.74 -22.87 31.53
C SER A 227 -6.20 -21.44 31.22
N ASP A 228 -7.26 -21.28 30.40
CA ASP A 228 -7.87 -19.99 30.05
C ASP A 228 -8.94 -19.56 31.07
N GLU A 229 -9.49 -20.48 31.84
CA GLU A 229 -10.56 -20.16 32.81
C GLU A 229 -10.16 -19.08 33.83
N PRO A 230 -8.89 -19.02 34.35
CA PRO A 230 -8.47 -17.90 35.17
C PRO A 230 -8.48 -16.56 34.44
N ALA A 231 -8.24 -16.54 33.13
CA ALA A 231 -8.36 -15.31 32.34
C ALA A 231 -9.83 -14.92 32.16
N PHE A 232 -10.71 -15.84 31.78
CA PHE A 232 -12.15 -15.57 31.69
C PHE A 232 -12.73 -15.10 33.03
N ALA A 233 -12.33 -15.70 34.15
CA ALA A 233 -12.80 -15.33 35.48
C ALA A 233 -12.30 -13.92 35.94
N SER A 234 -11.26 -13.38 35.26
CA SER A 234 -10.72 -12.06 35.59
C SER A 234 -11.38 -10.91 34.78
N LEU A 235 -12.28 -11.23 33.86
CA LEU A 235 -12.97 -10.26 32.99
C LEU A 235 -14.07 -9.54 33.74
N GLY A 236 -14.24 -8.23 33.42
CA GLY A 236 -15.30 -7.39 33.95
C GLY A 236 -16.58 -7.40 33.09
N GLU A 237 -17.57 -6.60 33.48
CA GLU A 237 -18.88 -6.54 32.77
C GLU A 237 -18.75 -6.00 31.32
N ASP A 238 -17.81 -5.09 31.08
CA ASP A 238 -17.57 -4.50 29.74
C ASP A 238 -16.62 -5.33 28.88
N ASP A 239 -16.02 -6.36 29.44
CA ASP A 239 -15.08 -7.26 28.76
C ASP A 239 -15.84 -8.41 28.07
N LEU A 240 -15.16 -9.09 27.15
CA LEU A 240 -15.70 -10.22 26.41
C LEU A 240 -14.75 -11.42 26.46
N GLY A 241 -15.21 -12.52 27.01
CA GLY A 241 -14.56 -13.84 27.01
C GLY A 241 -15.20 -14.78 26.00
N LEU A 242 -14.41 -15.37 25.11
CA LEU A 242 -14.84 -16.32 24.09
C LEU A 242 -14.08 -17.64 24.25
N LYS A 243 -14.81 -18.77 24.45
CA LYS A 243 -14.18 -20.07 24.56
C LYS A 243 -14.33 -20.86 23.29
N VAL A 244 -13.22 -21.38 22.77
CA VAL A 244 -13.20 -22.26 21.60
C VAL A 244 -13.49 -23.71 22.03
N THR A 245 -14.45 -24.36 21.37
CA THR A 245 -14.81 -25.74 21.66
C THR A 245 -15.47 -26.42 20.46
N GLU A 246 -15.34 -27.72 20.29
CA GLU A 246 -15.94 -28.52 19.20
C GLU A 246 -17.43 -28.78 19.38
N VAL A 247 -18.21 -27.84 19.89
CA VAL A 247 -19.66 -28.00 20.11
C VAL A 247 -20.45 -27.58 18.86
N ALA A 248 -21.44 -28.39 18.47
CA ALA A 248 -22.32 -28.11 17.34
C ALA A 248 -23.04 -26.76 17.48
N ALA A 249 -23.25 -26.08 16.36
CA ALA A 249 -23.77 -24.72 16.22
C ALA A 249 -25.11 -24.40 16.92
N GLU A 250 -25.83 -25.41 17.38
CA GLU A 250 -27.16 -25.28 18.02
C GLU A 250 -27.13 -24.93 19.51
N ASN A 251 -25.94 -24.93 20.17
CA ASN A 251 -25.80 -24.80 21.63
C ASN A 251 -24.80 -23.70 22.03
N ARG A 252 -24.91 -22.50 21.48
CA ARG A 252 -23.87 -21.42 21.57
C ARG A 252 -23.97 -20.52 22.80
N HIS A 253 -25.01 -20.59 23.62
CA HIS A 253 -25.14 -19.76 24.81
C HIS A 253 -24.70 -20.51 26.07
N GLY A 254 -23.76 -19.93 26.83
CA GLY A 254 -23.17 -20.51 28.04
C GLY A 254 -24.08 -20.57 29.27
N GLU A 255 -25.39 -20.35 29.15
CA GLU A 255 -26.33 -20.56 30.24
C GLU A 255 -26.79 -22.02 30.32
N ASN A 256 -26.15 -22.78 31.25
CA ASN A 256 -26.64 -24.03 31.88
C ASN A 256 -27.46 -25.02 31.02
N GLY A 257 -26.82 -25.58 29.97
CA GLY A 257 -27.52 -26.62 29.18
C GLY A 257 -26.66 -27.80 28.72
N ASN A 258 -25.36 -27.70 28.49
CA ASN A 258 -24.58 -28.74 27.82
C ASN A 258 -23.23 -29.13 28.44
N GLY A 259 -23.06 -29.00 29.75
CA GLY A 259 -21.91 -29.65 30.44
C GLY A 259 -20.53 -29.00 30.21
N VAL A 260 -20.42 -27.83 29.58
CA VAL A 260 -19.17 -27.08 29.51
C VAL A 260 -19.20 -26.06 30.65
N GLU A 261 -18.45 -26.32 31.71
CA GLU A 261 -18.27 -25.40 32.84
C GLU A 261 -17.22 -24.34 32.41
N THR A 262 -17.64 -23.07 32.13
CA THR A 262 -16.76 -21.99 31.72
C THR A 262 -17.26 -20.64 32.20
N ALA A 263 -16.32 -19.73 32.50
CA ALA A 263 -16.62 -18.32 32.78
C ALA A 263 -16.66 -17.46 31.49
N ALA A 264 -16.37 -18.02 30.31
CA ALA A 264 -16.52 -17.33 29.04
C ALA A 264 -17.99 -17.09 28.69
N ARG A 265 -18.28 -15.96 28.04
CA ARG A 265 -19.66 -15.54 27.73
C ARG A 265 -20.24 -16.23 26.49
N PHE A 266 -19.41 -16.56 25.50
CA PHE A 266 -19.82 -17.24 24.26
C PHE A 266 -18.86 -18.37 23.90
N LEU A 267 -19.36 -19.32 23.09
CA LEU A 267 -18.62 -20.44 22.57
C LEU A 267 -18.36 -20.25 21.06
N LEU A 268 -17.12 -20.55 20.63
CA LEU A 268 -16.71 -20.56 19.23
C LEU A 268 -16.39 -22.01 18.80
N SER A 269 -16.64 -22.36 17.53
CA SER A 269 -16.48 -23.72 17.00
C SER A 269 -15.07 -24.13 16.65
N GLY A 270 -14.11 -23.19 16.57
CA GLY A 270 -12.71 -23.47 16.21
C GLY A 270 -11.95 -22.27 15.69
N PRO A 271 -10.66 -22.46 15.27
CA PRO A 271 -9.79 -21.39 14.82
C PRO A 271 -10.32 -20.56 13.62
N ASP A 272 -11.17 -21.15 12.76
CA ASP A 272 -11.77 -20.41 11.64
C ASP A 272 -12.79 -19.36 12.13
N GLU A 273 -13.56 -19.68 13.16
CA GLU A 273 -14.48 -18.71 13.76
C GLU A 273 -13.74 -17.66 14.59
N VAL A 274 -12.62 -18.03 15.23
CA VAL A 274 -11.70 -17.08 15.88
C VAL A 274 -11.16 -16.07 14.86
N ALA A 275 -10.69 -16.53 13.70
CA ALA A 275 -10.21 -15.66 12.64
C ALA A 275 -11.30 -14.69 12.15
N LEU A 276 -12.54 -15.18 12.04
CA LEU A 276 -13.69 -14.33 11.66
C LEU A 276 -13.98 -13.27 12.74
N VAL A 277 -13.95 -13.62 14.03
CA VAL A 277 -14.12 -12.68 15.16
C VAL A 277 -13.02 -11.62 15.13
N LEU A 278 -11.75 -12.02 15.06
CA LEU A 278 -10.63 -11.08 15.04
C LEU A 278 -10.70 -10.12 13.85
N SER A 279 -10.97 -10.64 12.65
CA SER A 279 -11.14 -9.82 11.44
C SER A 279 -12.32 -8.84 11.57
N SER A 280 -13.40 -9.27 12.24
CA SER A 280 -14.56 -8.40 12.51
C SER A 280 -14.22 -7.26 13.49
N VAL A 281 -13.43 -7.57 14.53
CA VAL A 281 -12.93 -6.55 15.48
C VAL A 281 -12.07 -5.53 14.75
N VAL A 282 -11.15 -5.97 13.88
CA VAL A 282 -10.33 -5.06 13.04
C VAL A 282 -11.20 -4.12 12.24
N ALA A 283 -12.15 -4.66 11.46
CA ALA A 283 -12.99 -3.86 10.58
C ALA A 283 -13.85 -2.85 11.36
N LEU A 284 -14.49 -3.29 12.45
CA LEU A 284 -15.32 -2.44 13.28
C LEU A 284 -14.50 -1.40 14.05
N ARG A 285 -13.29 -1.77 14.52
CA ARG A 285 -12.38 -0.84 15.21
C ARG A 285 -11.87 0.24 14.28
N ARG A 286 -11.46 -0.14 13.06
CA ARG A 286 -11.07 0.81 12.01
C ARG A 286 -12.22 1.76 11.67
N ALA A 287 -13.43 1.22 11.46
CA ALA A 287 -14.60 2.04 11.19
C ALA A 287 -14.92 3.00 12.34
N TRP A 288 -14.66 2.63 13.59
CA TRP A 288 -14.83 3.49 14.75
C TRP A 288 -13.76 4.58 14.85
N LEU A 289 -12.47 4.22 14.67
CA LEU A 289 -11.34 5.14 14.83
C LEU A 289 -11.23 6.13 13.67
N PHE A 290 -11.50 5.65 12.45
CA PHE A 290 -11.21 6.38 11.21
C PHE A 290 -12.46 6.66 10.36
N GLY A 291 -13.65 6.26 10.82
CA GLY A 291 -14.87 6.32 10.04
C GLY A 291 -15.02 5.15 9.09
N LYS A 292 -15.41 5.41 7.83
CA LYS A 292 -15.55 4.40 6.77
C LYS A 292 -14.20 3.70 6.51
N GLU A 293 -14.19 2.39 6.40
CA GLU A 293 -12.97 1.65 6.03
C GLU A 293 -12.44 2.16 4.69
N ALA A 294 -11.15 2.49 4.64
CA ALA A 294 -10.53 3.02 3.44
C ALA A 294 -10.50 1.95 2.32
N VAL A 295 -10.89 2.34 1.12
CA VAL A 295 -10.79 1.51 -0.08
C VAL A 295 -9.31 1.17 -0.32
N PRO A 296 -8.90 -0.11 -0.53
CA PRO A 296 -7.51 -0.43 -0.85
C PRO A 296 -6.98 0.38 -2.02
N ILE A 297 -5.75 0.88 -1.89
CA ILE A 297 -5.17 1.84 -2.84
C ILE A 297 -5.17 1.31 -4.28
N GLU A 298 -4.86 0.03 -4.47
CA GLU A 298 -4.85 -0.64 -5.78
C GLU A 298 -6.23 -0.80 -6.43
N ARG A 299 -7.29 -0.46 -5.71
CA ARG A 299 -8.67 -0.57 -6.20
C ARG A 299 -9.19 0.74 -6.80
N TYR A 300 -8.49 1.84 -6.60
CA TYR A 300 -8.83 3.08 -7.30
C TYR A 300 -8.42 3.02 -8.77
N THR A 301 -9.28 3.53 -9.62
CA THR A 301 -9.17 3.43 -11.08
C THR A 301 -9.03 4.81 -11.69
N LEU A 302 -8.02 5.01 -12.54
CA LEU A 302 -7.72 6.28 -13.20
C LEU A 302 -8.69 6.56 -14.35
N LEU A 303 -9.26 7.74 -14.40
CA LEU A 303 -9.79 8.37 -15.61
C LEU A 303 -8.86 9.48 -16.04
N SER A 304 -8.57 9.57 -17.34
CA SER A 304 -7.77 10.66 -17.90
C SER A 304 -8.12 10.92 -19.36
N ASN A 305 -8.03 12.18 -19.77
CA ASN A 305 -8.07 12.62 -21.17
C ASN A 305 -6.79 13.33 -21.58
N GLY A 306 -5.69 13.17 -20.81
CA GLY A 306 -4.43 13.87 -21.04
C GLY A 306 -4.41 15.34 -20.59
N THR A 307 -5.50 15.85 -20.00
CA THR A 307 -5.57 17.22 -19.42
C THR A 307 -5.96 17.16 -17.95
N THR A 308 -6.94 16.35 -17.63
CA THR A 308 -7.50 16.20 -16.28
C THR A 308 -7.43 14.73 -15.87
N THR A 309 -7.23 14.50 -14.60
CA THR A 309 -7.23 13.16 -13.99
C THR A 309 -8.31 13.07 -12.91
N ALA A 310 -8.93 11.90 -12.79
CA ALA A 310 -9.82 11.57 -11.68
C ALA A 310 -9.63 10.13 -11.24
N LEU A 311 -9.92 9.83 -9.97
CA LEU A 311 -9.94 8.46 -9.48
C LEU A 311 -11.35 8.04 -9.07
N VAL A 312 -11.67 6.83 -9.45
CA VAL A 312 -12.96 6.17 -9.18
C VAL A 312 -12.72 4.98 -8.27
N ASP A 313 -13.48 4.90 -7.19
CA ASP A 313 -13.46 3.76 -6.28
C ASP A 313 -14.20 2.55 -6.88
N PRO A 314 -14.14 1.35 -6.27
CA PRO A 314 -14.83 0.16 -6.76
C PRO A 314 -16.35 0.30 -6.85
N THR A 315 -16.97 1.27 -6.16
CA THR A 315 -18.43 1.50 -6.15
C THR A 315 -18.89 2.61 -7.09
N ALA A 316 -18.05 2.99 -8.07
CA ALA A 316 -18.27 4.10 -8.99
C ALA A 316 -18.39 5.47 -8.30
N GLN A 317 -17.71 5.67 -7.15
CA GLN A 317 -17.59 6.97 -6.55
C GLN A 317 -16.35 7.68 -7.09
N ILE A 318 -16.50 8.91 -7.61
CA ILE A 318 -15.35 9.77 -7.89
C ILE A 318 -14.85 10.30 -6.55
N SER A 319 -13.70 9.81 -6.12
CA SER A 319 -13.10 10.09 -4.82
C SER A 319 -11.92 11.05 -4.88
N TRP A 320 -11.45 11.35 -6.10
CA TRP A 320 -10.35 12.28 -6.36
C TRP A 320 -10.55 12.99 -7.69
N LEU A 321 -10.49 14.33 -7.69
CA LEU A 321 -10.52 15.16 -8.90
C LEU A 321 -9.95 16.54 -8.63
N PRO A 322 -8.67 16.81 -8.93
CA PRO A 322 -8.08 18.14 -8.92
C PRO A 322 -8.50 18.96 -10.14
N HIS A 323 -8.59 20.29 -10.02
CA HIS A 323 -8.97 21.18 -11.10
C HIS A 323 -8.53 22.62 -10.79
N PRO A 324 -8.05 23.43 -11.77
CA PRO A 324 -7.99 23.17 -13.23
C PRO A 324 -6.80 22.33 -13.70
N LEU A 325 -5.71 22.27 -12.94
CA LEU A 325 -4.52 21.47 -13.25
C LEU A 325 -4.41 20.25 -12.34
N PRO A 326 -3.70 19.20 -12.73
CA PRO A 326 -3.54 18.00 -11.91
C PRO A 326 -2.96 18.25 -10.50
N HIS A 327 -2.14 19.29 -10.35
CA HIS A 327 -1.56 19.69 -9.06
C HIS A 327 -2.37 20.77 -8.31
N SER A 328 -3.49 21.24 -8.89
CA SER A 328 -4.40 22.19 -8.24
C SER A 328 -5.14 21.55 -7.06
N ASP A 329 -5.81 22.39 -6.29
CA ASP A 329 -6.69 21.97 -5.21
C ASP A 329 -7.81 21.08 -5.75
N SER A 330 -8.19 20.08 -4.96
CA SER A 330 -9.13 19.06 -5.43
C SER A 330 -10.57 19.44 -5.12
N LEU A 331 -11.46 19.16 -6.08
CA LEU A 331 -12.92 19.29 -5.94
C LEU A 331 -13.51 18.11 -5.16
N PHE A 332 -12.94 16.93 -5.31
CA PHE A 332 -13.27 15.71 -4.58
C PHE A 332 -11.98 15.11 -4.00
N SER A 333 -11.96 14.88 -2.70
CA SER A 333 -10.79 14.41 -1.96
C SER A 333 -11.14 13.35 -0.92
N GLU A 334 -12.26 12.63 -1.12
CA GLU A 334 -12.72 11.61 -0.18
C GLU A 334 -11.65 10.54 0.10
N ILE A 335 -10.79 10.23 -0.89
CA ILE A 335 -9.65 9.33 -0.73
C ILE A 335 -8.71 9.71 0.42
N LEU A 336 -8.66 10.97 0.82
CA LEU A 336 -7.86 11.47 1.94
C LEU A 336 -8.58 11.35 3.29
N GLY A 337 -9.65 10.55 3.34
CA GLY A 337 -10.17 9.94 4.55
C GLY A 337 -11.52 10.46 5.05
N SER A 338 -12.30 11.22 4.27
CA SER A 338 -13.60 11.71 4.76
C SER A 338 -14.59 12.03 3.65
N ASP A 339 -15.86 11.68 3.87
CA ASP A 339 -16.98 12.13 3.03
C ASP A 339 -17.07 13.68 3.02
N ASP A 340 -16.61 14.37 4.06
CA ASP A 340 -16.55 15.83 4.16
C ASP A 340 -15.53 16.46 3.20
N ALA A 341 -14.59 15.68 2.67
CA ALA A 341 -13.63 16.12 1.66
C ALA A 341 -14.16 16.02 0.21
N GLY A 342 -15.40 15.61 0.01
CA GLY A 342 -16.13 15.67 -1.25
C GLY A 342 -16.00 14.42 -2.12
N TYR A 343 -17.14 14.10 -2.76
CA TYR A 343 -17.27 12.95 -3.67
C TYR A 343 -18.43 13.13 -4.65
N PHE A 344 -18.43 12.30 -5.70
CA PHE A 344 -19.56 12.19 -6.63
C PHE A 344 -19.91 10.72 -6.85
N SER A 345 -20.98 10.23 -6.19
CA SER A 345 -21.38 8.82 -6.24
C SER A 345 -22.66 8.58 -7.05
N VAL A 346 -22.72 7.40 -7.66
CA VAL A 346 -23.93 6.84 -8.30
C VAL A 346 -24.02 5.40 -7.89
N VAL A 347 -25.14 5.02 -7.23
CA VAL A 347 -25.36 3.66 -6.72
C VAL A 347 -26.80 3.21 -6.96
N PRO A 348 -27.13 1.90 -6.91
CA PRO A 348 -28.51 1.43 -6.95
C PRO A 348 -29.36 2.03 -5.82
N ALA A 349 -30.48 2.67 -6.15
CA ALA A 349 -31.27 3.41 -5.15
C ALA A 349 -31.96 2.53 -4.11
N ARG A 350 -32.25 1.25 -4.41
CA ARG A 350 -32.87 0.30 -3.49
C ARG A 350 -31.88 -0.33 -2.52
N GLU A 351 -30.66 -0.56 -3.00
CA GLU A 351 -29.57 -1.18 -2.26
C GLU A 351 -28.30 -0.33 -2.44
N PRO A 352 -28.24 0.87 -1.81
CA PRO A 352 -27.12 1.80 -2.01
C PRO A 352 -25.75 1.23 -1.62
N ASN A 353 -25.77 0.20 -0.79
CA ASN A 353 -24.59 -0.47 -0.27
C ASN A 353 -24.27 -1.78 -0.99
N ALA A 354 -25.01 -2.12 -2.05
CA ALA A 354 -24.72 -3.32 -2.84
C ALA A 354 -23.37 -3.17 -3.55
N LEU A 355 -22.54 -4.20 -3.44
CA LEU A 355 -21.29 -4.25 -4.18
C LEU A 355 -21.55 -4.42 -5.68
N PRO A 356 -20.79 -3.78 -6.56
CA PRO A 356 -20.84 -4.04 -7.98
C PRO A 356 -20.49 -5.48 -8.32
N ILE A 357 -21.09 -6.00 -9.36
CA ILE A 357 -20.75 -7.32 -9.93
C ILE A 357 -19.38 -7.24 -10.62
N SER A 358 -19.08 -6.11 -11.27
CA SER A 358 -17.83 -5.89 -11.96
C SER A 358 -17.52 -4.40 -12.09
N GLN A 359 -16.23 -4.07 -12.06
CA GLN A 359 -15.69 -2.81 -12.50
C GLN A 359 -14.50 -3.08 -13.41
N ARG A 360 -14.52 -2.53 -14.62
CA ARG A 360 -13.47 -2.74 -15.62
C ARG A 360 -13.42 -1.63 -16.65
N TYR A 361 -12.26 -1.39 -17.19
CA TYR A 361 -12.17 -0.59 -18.41
C TYR A 361 -12.83 -1.29 -19.60
N ARG A 362 -13.41 -0.49 -20.47
CA ARG A 362 -13.90 -0.94 -21.76
C ARG A 362 -12.77 -0.95 -22.77
N ASP A 363 -12.34 -2.15 -23.15
CA ASP A 363 -11.20 -2.35 -24.05
C ASP A 363 -9.91 -1.67 -23.52
N ALA A 364 -9.01 -1.30 -24.41
CA ALA A 364 -7.80 -0.55 -24.11
C ALA A 364 -8.08 0.97 -24.06
N THR A 365 -8.86 1.43 -23.09
CA THR A 365 -9.25 2.84 -22.93
C THR A 365 -9.19 3.30 -21.47
N HIS A 366 -9.47 4.59 -21.21
CA HIS A 366 -9.83 5.10 -19.89
C HIS A 366 -11.36 5.23 -19.68
N ILE A 367 -12.16 4.49 -20.46
CA ILE A 367 -13.61 4.39 -20.26
C ILE A 367 -13.86 3.26 -19.26
N LEU A 368 -14.36 3.59 -18.07
CA LEU A 368 -14.62 2.65 -16.99
C LEU A 368 -16.10 2.28 -16.94
N GLU A 369 -16.40 1.00 -16.85
CA GLU A 369 -17.75 0.51 -16.60
C GLU A 369 -17.81 -0.17 -15.23
N THR A 370 -18.73 0.31 -14.39
CA THR A 370 -19.11 -0.32 -13.12
C THR A 370 -20.53 -0.86 -13.22
N ARG A 371 -20.76 -2.14 -12.90
CA ARG A 371 -22.05 -2.83 -13.07
C ARG A 371 -22.55 -3.45 -11.78
N TRP A 372 -23.81 -3.22 -11.50
CA TRP A 372 -24.65 -3.98 -10.57
C TRP A 372 -25.67 -4.80 -11.36
N GLN A 373 -26.55 -5.51 -10.68
CA GLN A 373 -27.54 -6.36 -11.33
C GLN A 373 -28.51 -5.57 -12.23
N GLN A 374 -28.92 -4.38 -11.82
CA GLN A 374 -29.93 -3.56 -12.49
C GLN A 374 -29.45 -2.15 -12.84
N VAL A 375 -28.22 -1.81 -12.55
CA VAL A 375 -27.63 -0.48 -12.76
C VAL A 375 -26.23 -0.67 -13.34
N SER A 376 -25.89 0.11 -14.34
CA SER A 376 -24.53 0.26 -14.84
C SER A 376 -24.18 1.75 -14.98
N VAL A 377 -22.93 2.08 -14.70
CA VAL A 377 -22.35 3.41 -14.85
C VAL A 377 -21.15 3.30 -15.76
N THR A 378 -21.11 4.13 -16.79
CA THR A 378 -19.93 4.29 -17.65
C THR A 378 -19.35 5.65 -17.42
N ASP A 379 -18.10 5.71 -16.93
CA ASP A 379 -17.38 6.92 -16.52
C ASP A 379 -16.20 7.16 -17.46
N TYR A 380 -16.02 8.40 -17.91
CA TYR A 380 -14.85 8.84 -18.66
C TYR A 380 -14.72 10.36 -18.68
N LEU A 381 -13.52 10.86 -18.98
CA LEU A 381 -13.27 12.27 -19.30
C LEU A 381 -13.36 12.45 -20.81
N ALA A 382 -14.20 13.38 -21.28
CA ALA A 382 -14.39 13.66 -22.70
C ALA A 382 -13.19 14.44 -23.26
N PRO A 383 -12.83 14.26 -24.56
CA PRO A 383 -11.89 15.13 -25.24
C PRO A 383 -12.37 16.59 -25.23
N VAL A 384 -11.47 17.53 -24.98
CA VAL A 384 -11.81 18.95 -24.94
C VAL A 384 -12.04 19.46 -26.36
N ALA A 385 -13.22 20.04 -26.61
CA ALA A 385 -13.60 20.56 -27.92
C ALA A 385 -12.85 21.87 -28.23
N GLU A 386 -12.63 22.13 -29.49
CA GLU A 386 -12.06 23.41 -29.96
C GLU A 386 -12.94 24.58 -29.51
N GLY A 387 -12.29 25.62 -28.98
CA GLY A 387 -12.93 26.83 -28.48
C GLY A 387 -13.33 26.76 -27.00
N ASP A 388 -13.19 25.64 -26.33
CA ASP A 388 -13.32 25.58 -24.87
C ASP A 388 -12.06 26.16 -24.19
N PRO A 389 -12.18 26.71 -22.95
CA PRO A 389 -11.05 27.30 -22.24
C PRO A 389 -9.94 26.26 -21.95
N ALA A 390 -8.69 26.71 -21.96
CA ALA A 390 -7.56 25.89 -21.53
C ALA A 390 -7.74 25.44 -20.06
N GLY A 391 -7.42 24.20 -19.77
CA GLY A 391 -7.59 23.60 -18.44
C GLY A 391 -9.03 23.22 -18.10
N SER A 392 -10.00 23.44 -19.02
CA SER A 392 -11.38 23.00 -18.83
C SER A 392 -11.54 21.51 -19.10
N ALA A 393 -12.58 20.88 -18.54
CA ALA A 393 -12.86 19.46 -18.72
C ALA A 393 -14.36 19.13 -18.57
N VAL A 394 -14.77 17.97 -19.10
CA VAL A 394 -16.08 17.38 -18.84
C VAL A 394 -15.89 15.92 -18.38
N LEU A 395 -16.27 15.65 -17.13
CA LEU A 395 -16.41 14.28 -16.63
C LEU A 395 -17.82 13.79 -16.98
N VAL A 396 -17.88 12.71 -17.75
CA VAL A 396 -19.13 12.08 -18.21
C VAL A 396 -19.43 10.86 -17.39
N ARG A 397 -20.69 10.73 -16.94
CA ARG A 397 -21.25 9.55 -16.30
C ARG A 397 -22.53 9.15 -17.01
N ALA A 398 -22.50 8.06 -17.77
CA ALA A 398 -23.65 7.54 -18.51
C ALA A 398 -24.26 6.35 -17.75
N LEU A 399 -25.52 6.49 -17.35
CA LEU A 399 -26.25 5.54 -16.51
C LEU A 399 -27.22 4.72 -17.33
N LYS A 400 -27.21 3.38 -17.19
CA LYS A 400 -28.14 2.46 -17.86
C LYS A 400 -28.65 1.39 -16.90
N GLY A 401 -29.75 0.72 -17.29
CA GLY A 401 -30.31 -0.44 -16.60
C GLY A 401 -31.82 -0.41 -16.49
N GLU A 402 -32.39 -1.34 -15.74
CA GLU A 402 -33.85 -1.47 -15.51
C GLU A 402 -34.26 -1.04 -14.08
N GLY A 403 -33.31 -0.53 -13.28
CA GLY A 403 -33.50 -0.11 -11.89
C GLY A 403 -33.65 1.39 -11.69
N GLU A 404 -33.45 1.81 -10.45
CA GLU A 404 -33.33 3.21 -10.05
C GLU A 404 -31.90 3.46 -9.54
N ALA A 405 -31.28 4.56 -9.97
CA ALA A 405 -30.03 5.05 -9.42
C ALA A 405 -30.24 6.17 -8.40
N LEU A 406 -29.44 6.17 -7.35
CA LEU A 406 -29.28 7.28 -6.42
C LEU A 406 -27.99 8.00 -6.76
N ILE A 407 -28.11 9.29 -7.06
CA ILE A 407 -27.03 10.19 -7.40
C ILE A 407 -26.77 11.08 -6.19
N ARG A 408 -25.51 11.21 -5.78
CA ARG A 408 -25.05 12.18 -4.76
C ARG A 408 -23.90 12.98 -5.32
N PHE A 409 -24.08 14.28 -5.43
CA PHE A 409 -23.05 15.23 -5.85
C PHE A 409 -22.68 16.14 -4.68
N ALA A 410 -21.56 15.86 -4.05
CA ALA A 410 -21.05 16.52 -2.86
C ALA A 410 -19.69 17.16 -3.16
N PRO A 411 -19.65 18.25 -3.98
CA PRO A 411 -18.40 18.95 -4.26
C PRO A 411 -17.88 19.64 -3.01
N ARG A 412 -16.58 19.57 -2.79
CA ARG A 412 -15.87 20.19 -1.68
C ARG A 412 -14.53 20.77 -2.19
N PRO A 413 -14.60 21.86 -2.99
CA PRO A 413 -13.39 22.50 -3.51
C PRO A 413 -12.42 22.85 -2.38
N ASP A 414 -11.18 23.06 -2.73
CA ASP A 414 -10.07 23.33 -1.80
C ASP A 414 -9.97 22.26 -0.70
N TYR A 415 -10.12 20.98 -1.11
CA TYR A 415 -10.08 19.81 -0.19
C TYR A 415 -11.15 19.87 0.92
N GLY A 416 -12.22 20.60 0.71
CA GLY A 416 -13.26 20.77 1.71
C GLY A 416 -12.95 21.77 2.82
N ALA A 417 -11.95 22.63 2.63
CA ALA A 417 -11.55 23.62 3.64
C ALA A 417 -12.64 24.67 3.94
N TYR A 418 -13.61 24.86 3.03
CA TYR A 418 -14.65 25.86 3.16
C TYR A 418 -16.04 25.31 2.86
N PRO A 419 -17.10 25.84 3.54
CA PRO A 419 -18.48 25.44 3.26
C PRO A 419 -18.91 25.77 1.83
N VAL A 420 -19.56 24.82 1.17
CA VAL A 420 -20.06 24.92 -0.20
C VAL A 420 -21.55 25.25 -0.24
N ARG A 421 -21.96 26.05 -1.22
CA ARG A 421 -23.37 26.33 -1.55
C ARG A 421 -23.64 25.90 -3.00
N LEU A 422 -24.81 25.29 -3.19
CA LEU A 422 -25.25 24.83 -4.50
C LEU A 422 -26.46 25.66 -5.00
N LYS A 423 -26.54 25.82 -6.32
CA LYS A 423 -27.68 26.45 -6.99
C LYS A 423 -28.27 25.50 -7.99
N LEU A 424 -29.55 25.19 -7.85
CA LEU A 424 -30.30 24.50 -8.89
C LEU A 424 -30.46 25.42 -10.10
N THR A 425 -30.23 24.85 -11.30
CA THR A 425 -30.44 25.48 -12.61
C THR A 425 -31.47 24.70 -13.39
N ASP A 426 -31.91 25.22 -14.53
CA ASP A 426 -32.89 24.54 -15.37
C ASP A 426 -32.33 23.22 -15.96
N ARG A 427 -31.01 23.06 -15.98
CA ARG A 427 -30.34 21.89 -16.54
C ARG A 427 -29.52 21.06 -15.51
N GLY A 428 -29.52 21.47 -14.22
CA GLY A 428 -28.77 20.71 -13.23
C GLY A 428 -28.38 21.49 -11.97
N VAL A 429 -27.10 21.43 -11.56
CA VAL A 429 -26.60 21.98 -10.31
C VAL A 429 -25.28 22.73 -10.53
N ARG A 430 -25.19 23.98 -10.08
CA ARG A 430 -24.00 24.81 -10.13
C ARG A 430 -23.39 25.01 -8.74
N VAL A 431 -22.09 24.87 -8.63
CA VAL A 431 -21.35 25.21 -7.40
C VAL A 431 -21.16 26.73 -7.32
N ARG A 432 -21.33 27.30 -6.13
CA ARG A 432 -21.22 28.75 -5.91
C ARG A 432 -20.00 29.08 -5.06
N GLY A 433 -19.41 30.24 -5.34
CA GLY A 433 -18.28 30.74 -4.54
C GLY A 433 -16.95 30.10 -4.86
N VAL A 434 -16.84 29.45 -6.01
CA VAL A 434 -15.59 28.90 -6.56
C VAL A 434 -15.00 29.83 -7.61
N ALA A 435 -13.69 29.85 -7.77
CA ALA A 435 -12.99 30.69 -8.75
C ALA A 435 -13.28 30.17 -10.18
N GLU A 436 -13.17 28.88 -10.38
CA GLU A 436 -13.45 28.21 -11.65
C GLU A 436 -14.91 27.70 -11.69
N ALA A 437 -15.54 27.80 -12.85
CA ALA A 437 -16.93 27.37 -13.02
C ALA A 437 -17.05 25.85 -12.88
N VAL A 438 -17.93 25.39 -11.99
CA VAL A 438 -18.28 23.98 -11.78
C VAL A 438 -19.78 23.81 -11.89
N GLU A 439 -20.26 23.04 -12.87
CA GLU A 439 -21.66 22.77 -13.08
C GLU A 439 -21.90 21.30 -13.45
N LEU A 440 -22.76 20.63 -12.71
CA LEU A 440 -23.29 19.32 -13.08
C LEU A 440 -24.55 19.52 -13.94
N VAL A 441 -24.46 19.15 -15.20
CA VAL A 441 -25.56 19.24 -16.17
C VAL A 441 -26.14 17.85 -16.39
N ALA A 442 -27.46 17.74 -16.18
CA ALA A 442 -28.24 16.53 -16.39
C ALA A 442 -29.72 16.91 -16.61
N PRO A 443 -30.15 17.28 -17.82
CA PRO A 443 -31.47 17.86 -18.09
C PRO A 443 -32.64 16.97 -17.66
N ASP A 444 -32.46 15.66 -17.73
CA ASP A 444 -33.50 14.66 -17.39
C ASP A 444 -33.52 14.27 -15.91
N VAL A 445 -32.71 14.95 -15.05
CA VAL A 445 -32.56 14.63 -13.65
C VAL A 445 -33.04 15.76 -12.74
N GLN A 446 -33.96 15.47 -11.85
CA GLN A 446 -34.42 16.43 -10.84
C GLN A 446 -33.63 16.30 -9.54
N PHE A 447 -32.78 17.26 -9.29
CA PHE A 447 -31.98 17.35 -8.07
C PHE A 447 -32.72 18.04 -6.93
N LYS A 448 -32.37 17.63 -5.71
CA LYS A 448 -32.68 18.34 -4.46
C LYS A 448 -31.37 18.66 -3.77
N VAL A 449 -31.26 19.89 -3.29
CA VAL A 449 -30.14 20.30 -2.44
C VAL A 449 -30.53 20.06 -0.98
N ILE A 450 -29.65 19.38 -0.26
CA ILE A 450 -29.79 19.12 1.18
C ILE A 450 -28.61 19.75 1.92
N GLN A 451 -28.85 20.13 3.18
CA GLN A 451 -27.78 20.54 4.08
C GLN A 451 -27.00 19.29 4.51
N ASP A 452 -25.68 19.34 4.45
CA ASP A 452 -24.76 18.25 4.75
C ASP A 452 -23.57 18.84 5.53
N GLY A 453 -23.64 18.73 6.87
CA GLY A 453 -22.77 19.47 7.76
C GLY A 453 -22.89 20.98 7.55
N GLU A 454 -21.76 21.65 7.33
CA GLU A 454 -21.73 23.10 6.99
C GLU A 454 -21.93 23.36 5.49
N SER A 455 -21.82 22.33 4.66
CA SER A 455 -21.93 22.40 3.20
C SER A 455 -23.29 21.93 2.69
N GLU A 456 -23.49 22.02 1.38
CA GLU A 456 -24.65 21.50 0.68
C GLU A 456 -24.27 20.36 -0.25
N THR A 457 -25.17 19.38 -0.39
CA THR A 457 -25.03 18.23 -1.30
C THR A 457 -26.29 18.13 -2.17
N ALA A 458 -26.12 17.88 -3.46
CA ALA A 458 -27.24 17.63 -4.37
C ALA A 458 -27.50 16.13 -4.46
N ILE A 459 -28.77 15.75 -4.33
CA ILE A 459 -29.21 14.36 -4.44
C ILE A 459 -30.32 14.22 -5.46
N ALA A 460 -30.32 13.10 -6.18
CA ALA A 460 -31.41 12.74 -7.09
C ALA A 460 -31.63 11.22 -7.12
N ARG A 461 -32.88 10.83 -7.39
CA ARG A 461 -33.21 9.46 -7.77
C ARG A 461 -33.71 9.47 -9.20
N VAL A 462 -33.19 8.60 -10.04
CA VAL A 462 -33.55 8.52 -11.44
C VAL A 462 -33.84 7.08 -11.83
N LYS A 463 -34.97 6.90 -12.56
CA LYS A 463 -35.33 5.61 -13.14
C LYS A 463 -34.55 5.42 -14.44
N LEU A 464 -33.84 4.32 -14.54
CA LEU A 464 -33.02 3.97 -15.69
C LEU A 464 -33.78 3.19 -16.73
N LYS A 465 -33.26 3.22 -17.97
CA LYS A 465 -33.69 2.40 -19.11
C LYS A 465 -32.45 1.82 -19.77
N GLU A 466 -32.56 0.61 -20.32
CA GLU A 466 -31.46 -0.07 -20.97
C GLU A 466 -31.10 0.56 -22.32
N ASP A 467 -32.08 1.04 -23.07
CA ASP A 467 -31.95 1.59 -24.43
C ASP A 467 -31.71 3.11 -24.45
N ALA A 468 -31.87 3.82 -23.35
CA ALA A 468 -31.73 5.28 -23.25
C ALA A 468 -30.93 5.66 -22.01
N PRO A 469 -29.62 5.95 -22.15
CA PRO A 469 -28.80 6.35 -21.01
C PRO A 469 -29.24 7.68 -20.43
N VAL A 470 -29.15 7.79 -19.11
CA VAL A 470 -29.18 9.08 -18.40
C VAL A 470 -27.75 9.61 -18.34
N VAL A 471 -27.50 10.75 -18.97
CA VAL A 471 -26.15 11.34 -19.06
C VAL A 471 -26.00 12.43 -18.02
N LEU A 472 -24.96 12.33 -17.22
CA LEU A 472 -24.51 13.36 -16.29
C LEU A 472 -23.17 13.92 -16.83
N ALA A 473 -23.13 15.22 -17.10
CA ALA A 473 -21.93 15.93 -17.55
C ALA A 473 -21.49 16.92 -16.47
N LEU A 474 -20.39 16.62 -15.78
CA LEU A 474 -19.76 17.57 -14.85
C LEU A 474 -18.81 18.46 -15.63
N ILE A 475 -19.20 19.71 -15.83
CA ILE A 475 -18.47 20.74 -16.55
C ILE A 475 -17.54 21.45 -15.57
N LEU A 476 -16.27 21.51 -15.91
CA LEU A 476 -15.21 22.17 -15.16
C LEU A 476 -14.57 23.25 -16.03
N GLY A 477 -14.35 24.44 -15.47
CA GLY A 477 -13.68 25.53 -16.16
C GLY A 477 -14.42 26.07 -17.40
N GLY A 478 -15.72 25.75 -17.54
CA GLY A 478 -16.55 26.31 -18.63
C GLY A 478 -16.43 25.58 -19.97
N ALA A 479 -16.17 24.27 -19.98
CA ALA A 479 -16.14 23.41 -21.19
C ALA A 479 -17.52 23.20 -21.81
N GLU A 480 -18.18 24.25 -22.26
CA GLU A 480 -19.57 24.23 -22.73
C GLU A 480 -19.71 23.58 -24.10
N ASN A 481 -18.73 23.69 -25.03
CA ASN A 481 -18.79 23.04 -26.33
C ASN A 481 -18.66 21.52 -26.17
N THR A 482 -17.72 21.06 -25.34
CA THR A 482 -17.56 19.64 -25.02
C THR A 482 -18.84 19.07 -24.38
N ALA A 483 -19.40 19.79 -23.40
CA ALA A 483 -20.63 19.38 -22.74
C ALA A 483 -21.82 19.31 -23.71
N ALA A 484 -21.93 20.28 -24.63
CA ALA A 484 -22.99 20.26 -25.65
C ALA A 484 -22.89 19.03 -26.56
N ALA A 485 -21.69 18.69 -27.04
CA ALA A 485 -21.46 17.51 -27.86
C ALA A 485 -21.80 16.20 -27.08
N VAL A 486 -21.41 16.11 -25.82
CA VAL A 486 -21.74 14.95 -24.95
C VAL A 486 -23.25 14.81 -24.75
N LEU A 487 -23.94 15.91 -24.50
CA LEU A 487 -25.39 15.88 -24.26
C LEU A 487 -26.21 15.66 -25.54
N GLU A 488 -25.67 16.02 -26.71
CA GLU A 488 -26.27 15.76 -28.02
C GLU A 488 -26.13 14.28 -28.40
N ASP A 489 -24.92 13.71 -28.32
CA ASP A 489 -24.68 12.29 -28.66
C ASP A 489 -23.50 11.72 -27.85
N GLU A 490 -23.80 11.31 -26.60
CA GLU A 490 -22.80 10.68 -25.72
C GLU A 490 -22.17 9.43 -26.35
N ALA A 491 -22.97 8.66 -27.09
CA ALA A 491 -22.47 7.43 -27.69
C ALA A 491 -21.40 7.69 -28.76
N ALA A 492 -21.59 8.75 -29.56
CA ALA A 492 -20.61 9.17 -30.57
C ALA A 492 -19.32 9.69 -29.91
N VAL A 493 -19.43 10.54 -28.88
CA VAL A 493 -18.26 11.04 -28.14
C VAL A 493 -17.49 9.88 -27.48
N ARG A 494 -18.18 8.98 -26.82
CA ARG A 494 -17.56 7.78 -26.24
C ARG A 494 -16.90 6.86 -27.28
N ALA A 495 -17.52 6.73 -28.45
CA ALA A 495 -16.95 5.97 -29.55
C ALA A 495 -15.66 6.60 -30.09
N SER A 496 -15.57 7.95 -30.18
CA SER A 496 -14.34 8.63 -30.58
C SER A 496 -13.20 8.43 -29.57
N VAL A 497 -13.47 8.51 -28.27
CA VAL A 497 -12.49 8.19 -27.21
C VAL A 497 -11.98 6.75 -27.32
N LYS A 498 -12.90 5.81 -27.59
CA LYS A 498 -12.53 4.41 -27.77
C LYS A 498 -11.63 4.22 -28.99
N GLU A 499 -11.97 4.84 -30.12
CA GLU A 499 -11.22 4.68 -31.38
C GLU A 499 -9.83 5.29 -31.27
N GLU A 500 -9.70 6.50 -30.74
CA GLU A 500 -8.39 7.13 -30.52
C GLU A 500 -7.49 6.26 -29.63
N SER A 501 -8.01 5.78 -28.51
CA SER A 501 -7.24 4.90 -27.59
C SER A 501 -6.84 3.59 -28.26
N ARG A 502 -7.74 3.00 -29.05
CA ARG A 502 -7.48 1.76 -29.78
C ARG A 502 -6.37 1.95 -30.82
N GLU A 503 -6.48 2.99 -31.65
CA GLU A 503 -5.47 3.31 -32.67
C GLU A 503 -4.09 3.52 -32.02
N TRP A 504 -4.04 4.25 -30.91
CA TRP A 504 -2.78 4.47 -30.19
C TRP A 504 -2.17 3.18 -29.66
N VAL A 505 -2.96 2.31 -28.99
CA VAL A 505 -2.47 1.04 -28.43
C VAL A 505 -2.06 0.06 -29.55
N GLU A 506 -2.80 0.02 -30.66
CA GLU A 506 -2.48 -0.84 -31.79
C GLU A 506 -1.17 -0.42 -32.52
N ALA A 507 -0.81 0.85 -32.42
CA ALA A 507 0.46 1.38 -32.95
C ALA A 507 1.67 1.00 -32.07
N LEU A 508 1.46 0.57 -30.81
CA LEU A 508 2.54 0.22 -29.90
C LEU A 508 3.21 -1.12 -30.25
N SER A 509 4.52 -1.16 -30.08
CA SER A 509 5.35 -2.36 -30.15
C SER A 509 5.36 -3.08 -28.79
N LEU A 510 4.22 -3.67 -28.41
CA LEU A 510 4.08 -4.32 -27.10
C LEU A 510 4.88 -5.63 -27.02
N PRO A 511 5.60 -5.89 -25.90
CA PRO A 511 6.37 -7.11 -25.69
C PRO A 511 5.48 -8.35 -25.66
N THR A 512 6.06 -9.52 -25.88
CA THR A 512 5.33 -10.79 -25.84
C THR A 512 4.93 -11.19 -24.40
N LYS A 513 5.73 -10.79 -23.42
CA LYS A 513 5.45 -11.03 -22.00
C LYS A 513 4.42 -10.03 -21.49
N ALA A 514 3.36 -10.50 -20.85
CA ALA A 514 2.30 -9.69 -20.23
C ALA A 514 1.66 -8.61 -21.14
N ARG A 515 1.54 -8.90 -22.44
CA ARG A 515 1.19 -7.94 -23.50
C ARG A 515 0.04 -6.99 -23.14
N ASP A 516 -1.10 -7.53 -22.70
CA ASP A 516 -2.29 -6.72 -22.42
C ASP A 516 -2.09 -5.82 -21.18
N ARG A 517 -1.38 -6.32 -20.17
CA ARG A 517 -1.07 -5.54 -18.96
C ARG A 517 -0.02 -4.46 -19.23
N VAL A 518 0.95 -4.72 -20.11
CA VAL A 518 1.89 -3.70 -20.58
C VAL A 518 1.15 -2.62 -21.36
N GLY A 519 0.20 -2.99 -22.23
CA GLY A 519 -0.67 -2.02 -22.90
C GLY A 519 -1.46 -1.15 -21.92
N ARG A 520 -1.95 -1.74 -20.82
CA ARG A 520 -2.62 -1.00 -19.74
C ARG A 520 -1.64 -0.07 -19.01
N SER A 521 -0.43 -0.52 -18.67
CA SER A 521 0.60 0.34 -18.07
C SER A 521 0.99 1.50 -19.00
N ALA A 522 1.13 1.26 -20.28
CA ALA A 522 1.40 2.32 -21.26
C ALA A 522 0.28 3.37 -21.33
N LEU A 523 -1.00 2.93 -21.35
CA LEU A 523 -2.15 3.84 -21.27
C LEU A 523 -2.16 4.64 -19.96
N THR A 524 -1.83 4.01 -18.84
CA THR A 524 -1.75 4.69 -17.54
C THR A 524 -0.67 5.77 -17.57
N LEU A 525 0.53 5.46 -18.09
CA LEU A 525 1.60 6.46 -18.27
C LEU A 525 1.15 7.61 -19.20
N ARG A 526 0.52 7.30 -20.34
CA ARG A 526 -0.06 8.32 -21.21
C ARG A 526 -1.09 9.19 -20.48
N GLY A 527 -1.89 8.57 -19.61
CA GLY A 527 -2.88 9.27 -18.78
C GLY A 527 -2.26 10.19 -17.72
N LEU A 528 -1.00 10.00 -17.34
CA LEU A 528 -0.24 10.87 -16.45
C LEU A 528 0.52 11.98 -17.21
N CYS A 529 0.58 11.92 -18.55
CA CYS A 529 1.13 12.99 -19.38
C CYS A 529 0.11 14.11 -19.56
N HIS A 530 0.48 15.34 -19.21
CA HIS A 530 -0.35 16.51 -19.43
C HIS A 530 -0.12 17.04 -20.84
N ALA A 531 -0.97 16.62 -21.78
CA ALA A 531 -0.81 16.90 -23.20
C ALA A 531 -0.67 18.38 -23.57
N PRO A 532 -1.38 19.34 -22.91
CA PRO A 532 -1.25 20.75 -23.26
C PRO A 532 0.13 21.34 -22.99
N THR A 533 0.89 20.85 -22.02
CA THR A 533 2.19 21.39 -21.62
C THR A 533 3.35 20.47 -21.92
N GLY A 534 3.13 19.16 -21.95
CA GLY A 534 4.15 18.14 -22.04
C GLY A 534 4.70 17.67 -20.69
N GLY A 535 4.33 18.28 -19.56
CA GLY A 535 4.71 17.81 -18.22
C GLY A 535 4.16 16.44 -17.92
N ILE A 536 4.85 15.65 -17.12
CA ILE A 536 4.47 14.26 -16.78
C ILE A 536 4.43 14.10 -15.27
N LEU A 537 3.27 13.72 -14.74
CA LEU A 537 3.06 13.51 -13.30
C LEU A 537 3.81 12.28 -12.79
N ALA A 538 4.43 12.37 -11.61
CA ALA A 538 4.97 11.20 -10.94
C ALA A 538 3.84 10.29 -10.42
N ALA A 539 2.73 10.86 -9.93
CA ALA A 539 1.49 10.15 -9.64
C ALA A 539 0.27 11.07 -9.74
N ALA A 540 -0.94 10.51 -9.82
CA ALA A 540 -2.17 11.29 -9.88
C ALA A 540 -2.64 11.83 -8.52
N THR A 541 -2.04 11.40 -7.40
CA THR A 541 -2.49 11.69 -6.03
C THR A 541 -1.43 12.37 -5.18
N THR A 542 -1.89 12.89 -4.04
CA THR A 542 -1.03 13.31 -2.93
C THR A 542 -1.32 12.50 -1.68
N SER A 543 -0.34 12.39 -0.82
CA SER A 543 -0.47 12.00 0.60
C SER A 543 -1.09 10.65 0.88
N LEU A 544 -1.07 9.74 -0.09
CA LEU A 544 -1.29 8.34 0.19
C LEU A 544 -0.03 7.76 0.87
N PRO A 545 -0.18 7.00 1.97
CA PRO A 545 0.93 6.72 2.86
C PRO A 545 1.85 5.59 2.38
N GLU A 546 3.17 5.74 2.61
CA GLU A 546 4.16 4.66 2.52
C GLU A 546 4.04 3.65 3.67
N GLY A 547 3.28 3.98 4.72
CA GLY A 547 2.90 3.12 5.84
C GLY A 547 1.61 3.59 6.47
N ILE A 548 0.62 2.69 6.62
CA ILE A 548 -0.69 3.05 7.15
C ILE A 548 -0.59 3.61 8.57
N GLY A 549 -1.23 4.77 8.80
CA GLY A 549 -1.12 5.53 10.05
C GLY A 549 0.21 6.29 10.21
N GLY A 550 1.11 6.18 9.20
CA GLY A 550 2.43 6.77 9.21
C GLY A 550 2.47 8.22 8.73
N VAL A 551 3.69 8.78 8.75
CA VAL A 551 3.94 10.20 8.44
C VAL A 551 4.59 10.42 7.06
N ARG A 552 4.92 9.35 6.36
CA ARG A 552 5.54 9.38 5.02
C ARG A 552 4.46 9.50 3.96
N ASN A 553 3.92 10.71 3.80
CA ASN A 553 2.80 11.04 2.92
C ASN A 553 3.20 12.25 2.08
N TRP A 554 3.46 12.05 0.78
CA TRP A 554 4.07 13.06 -0.08
C TRP A 554 3.16 13.45 -1.24
N ASP A 555 3.34 14.68 -1.76
CA ASP A 555 2.62 15.14 -2.95
C ASP A 555 3.42 14.80 -4.22
N TYR A 556 2.87 13.91 -5.05
CA TYR A 556 3.49 13.43 -6.29
C TYR A 556 2.80 13.94 -7.56
N ARG A 557 1.94 14.94 -7.45
CA ARG A 557 1.22 15.53 -8.59
C ARG A 557 2.05 16.50 -9.41
N TYR A 558 3.36 16.40 -9.33
CA TYR A 558 4.35 17.25 -10.00
C TYR A 558 5.16 16.45 -11.01
N THR A 559 5.93 17.19 -11.83
CA THR A 559 6.82 16.63 -12.85
C THR A 559 8.26 16.67 -12.36
N TRP A 560 8.82 15.52 -11.96
CA TRP A 560 10.25 15.36 -11.76
C TRP A 560 10.93 15.22 -13.12
N LEU A 561 12.09 15.86 -13.30
CA LEU A 561 12.87 15.75 -14.54
C LEU A 561 13.29 14.30 -14.82
N ARG A 562 13.68 13.59 -13.79
CA ARG A 562 14.04 12.18 -13.83
C ARG A 562 12.86 11.29 -14.20
N ASP A 563 11.74 11.40 -13.49
CA ASP A 563 10.54 10.58 -13.64
C ASP A 563 9.87 10.81 -15.00
N GLY A 564 9.80 12.08 -15.42
CA GLY A 564 9.28 12.46 -16.73
C GLY A 564 10.13 11.88 -17.86
N ALA A 565 11.45 11.98 -17.75
CA ALA A 565 12.36 11.42 -18.75
C ALA A 565 12.26 9.89 -18.84
N LEU A 566 12.18 9.19 -17.70
CA LEU A 566 12.02 7.74 -17.65
C LEU A 566 10.65 7.29 -18.21
N THR A 567 9.57 8.03 -17.90
CA THR A 567 8.24 7.76 -18.46
C THR A 567 8.25 7.91 -19.99
N ALA A 568 8.78 9.02 -20.47
CA ALA A 568 8.88 9.30 -21.91
C ALA A 568 9.75 8.23 -22.61
N SER A 569 10.88 7.83 -22.02
CA SER A 569 11.75 6.77 -22.56
C SER A 569 11.03 5.43 -22.64
N ALA A 570 10.27 5.04 -21.60
CA ALA A 570 9.51 3.78 -21.62
C ALA A 570 8.43 3.77 -22.72
N LEU A 571 7.80 4.92 -23.00
CA LEU A 571 6.86 5.04 -24.12
C LEU A 571 7.55 4.99 -25.49
N VAL A 572 8.75 5.59 -25.63
CA VAL A 572 9.57 5.47 -26.85
C VAL A 572 9.96 4.02 -27.12
N ASP A 573 10.34 3.25 -26.10
CA ASP A 573 10.64 1.81 -26.25
C ASP A 573 9.44 1.00 -26.76
N LEU A 574 8.23 1.44 -26.45
CA LEU A 574 7.01 0.86 -26.98
C LEU A 574 6.58 1.43 -28.34
N GLY A 575 7.33 2.39 -28.90
CA GLY A 575 7.03 2.99 -30.21
C GLY A 575 6.21 4.27 -30.17
N SER A 576 5.94 4.87 -28.99
CA SER A 576 5.25 6.17 -28.87
C SER A 576 6.26 7.26 -28.53
N ALA A 577 6.50 8.19 -29.45
CA ALA A 577 7.45 9.29 -29.32
C ALA A 577 6.78 10.67 -29.09
N ALA A 578 5.46 10.74 -29.14
CA ALA A 578 4.74 12.02 -28.99
C ALA A 578 4.94 12.60 -27.60
N GLU A 579 4.83 11.77 -26.58
CA GLU A 579 5.00 12.14 -25.17
C GLU A 579 6.44 12.60 -24.88
N ALA A 580 7.42 11.92 -25.51
CA ALA A 580 8.84 12.28 -25.39
C ALA A 580 9.14 13.67 -25.98
N ARG A 581 8.58 13.95 -27.16
CA ARG A 581 8.71 15.28 -27.79
C ARG A 581 8.02 16.36 -26.95
N GLY A 582 6.83 16.07 -26.42
CA GLY A 582 6.12 17.00 -25.54
C GLY A 582 6.92 17.31 -24.27
N PHE A 583 7.48 16.29 -23.63
CA PHE A 583 8.29 16.46 -22.43
C PHE A 583 9.60 17.25 -22.69
N LEU A 584 10.29 16.99 -23.79
CA LEU A 584 11.50 17.74 -24.14
C LEU A 584 11.17 19.20 -24.51
N GLN A 585 10.05 19.46 -25.20
CA GLN A 585 9.57 20.83 -25.44
C GLN A 585 9.22 21.57 -24.14
N TRP A 586 8.58 20.90 -23.20
CA TRP A 586 8.31 21.42 -21.85
C TRP A 586 9.61 21.73 -21.10
N LEU A 587 10.63 20.87 -21.17
CA LEU A 587 11.94 21.09 -20.56
C LEU A 587 12.67 22.27 -21.24
N ASP A 588 12.63 22.38 -22.56
CA ASP A 588 13.21 23.50 -23.30
C ASP A 588 12.60 24.84 -22.86
N ALA A 589 11.28 24.88 -22.63
CA ALA A 589 10.60 26.08 -22.13
C ALA A 589 11.06 26.47 -20.72
N ILE A 590 11.27 25.49 -19.83
CA ILE A 590 11.82 25.73 -18.48
C ILE A 590 13.26 26.25 -18.56
N ILE A 591 14.11 25.66 -19.41
CA ILE A 591 15.49 26.11 -19.61
C ILE A 591 15.52 27.55 -20.15
N ALA A 592 14.66 27.87 -21.13
CA ALA A 592 14.54 29.21 -21.66
C ALA A 592 14.12 30.22 -20.58
N GLN A 593 13.15 29.87 -19.74
CA GLN A 593 12.72 30.71 -18.61
C GLN A 593 13.82 30.90 -17.56
N ALA A 594 14.60 29.84 -17.27
CA ALA A 594 15.75 29.88 -16.36
C ALA A 594 16.85 30.81 -16.92
N ALA A 595 17.11 30.74 -18.24
CA ALA A 595 18.09 31.60 -18.90
C ALA A 595 17.72 33.10 -18.86
N GLU A 596 16.42 33.45 -18.86
CA GLU A 596 15.94 34.82 -18.65
C GLU A 596 16.31 35.39 -17.25
N GLN A 597 16.60 34.49 -16.31
CA GLN A 597 17.02 34.78 -14.92
C GLN A 597 18.54 34.58 -14.71
N ASP A 598 19.32 34.53 -15.79
CA ASP A 598 20.77 34.22 -15.78
C ASP A 598 21.12 32.86 -15.13
N MET A 599 20.17 31.93 -15.09
CA MET A 599 20.40 30.55 -14.59
C MET A 599 20.79 29.63 -15.75
N THR A 600 21.57 28.61 -15.43
CA THR A 600 22.04 27.57 -16.36
C THR A 600 21.36 26.24 -16.10
N VAL A 601 21.57 25.25 -16.97
CA VAL A 601 21.08 23.87 -16.79
C VAL A 601 21.57 23.24 -15.48
N GLU A 602 22.74 23.69 -14.95
CA GLU A 602 23.26 23.22 -13.66
C GLU A 602 22.39 23.58 -12.45
N GLU A 603 21.55 24.60 -12.59
CA GLU A 603 20.74 25.19 -11.52
C GLU A 603 19.27 24.76 -11.62
N LEU A 604 18.94 23.88 -12.58
CA LEU A 604 17.61 23.33 -12.69
C LEU A 604 17.19 22.61 -11.40
N ARG A 605 15.95 22.85 -11.00
CA ARG A 605 15.33 22.14 -9.87
C ARG A 605 15.01 20.70 -10.25
N PRO A 606 14.96 19.76 -9.31
CA PRO A 606 14.62 18.39 -9.62
C PRO A 606 13.17 18.20 -10.11
N LEU A 607 12.25 19.09 -9.72
CA LEU A 607 10.84 19.00 -10.08
C LEU A 607 10.18 20.38 -10.25
N TYR A 608 9.11 20.38 -11.04
CA TYR A 608 8.29 21.55 -11.38
C TYR A 608 6.80 21.17 -11.40
N ALA A 609 5.91 22.15 -11.35
CA ALA A 609 4.51 21.94 -11.69
C ALA A 609 4.37 21.56 -13.18
N VAL A 610 3.26 20.92 -13.57
CA VAL A 610 3.09 20.46 -14.97
C VAL A 610 3.11 21.60 -16.00
N ASP A 611 2.80 22.82 -15.60
CA ASP A 611 2.88 24.03 -16.44
C ASP A 611 4.27 24.67 -16.47
N GLY A 612 5.27 24.04 -15.84
CA GLY A 612 6.64 24.56 -15.75
C GLY A 612 6.86 25.59 -14.64
N SER A 613 5.83 25.98 -13.90
CA SER A 613 5.97 26.90 -12.77
C SER A 613 6.66 26.25 -11.58
N GLN A 614 7.17 27.08 -10.67
CA GLN A 614 7.72 26.63 -9.40
C GLN A 614 6.58 26.09 -8.50
N LEU A 615 6.89 25.13 -7.64
CA LEU A 615 5.92 24.59 -6.72
C LEU A 615 5.48 25.61 -5.68
N VAL A 616 4.29 25.40 -5.13
CA VAL A 616 3.89 26.04 -3.88
C VAL A 616 4.71 25.44 -2.72
N THR A 617 5.00 26.26 -1.71
CA THR A 617 5.68 25.77 -0.50
C THR A 617 4.92 24.59 0.10
N GLU A 618 5.65 23.52 0.48
CA GLU A 618 5.04 22.36 1.17
C GLU A 618 4.23 22.83 2.38
N ALA A 619 2.96 22.46 2.40
CA ALA A 619 2.01 22.84 3.45
C ALA A 619 1.21 21.61 3.92
N VAL A 620 0.67 21.68 5.14
CA VAL A 620 -0.15 20.62 5.73
C VAL A 620 -1.61 21.02 5.75
N LEU A 621 -2.48 20.12 5.31
CA LEU A 621 -3.95 20.27 5.38
C LEU A 621 -4.45 19.65 6.70
N GLU A 622 -4.43 20.43 7.77
CA GLU A 622 -4.72 19.98 9.14
C GLU A 622 -6.14 19.45 9.33
N HIS A 623 -7.10 19.89 8.50
CA HIS A 623 -8.50 19.50 8.58
C HIS A 623 -8.79 18.11 8.00
N LEU A 624 -7.85 17.53 7.23
CA LEU A 624 -8.02 16.21 6.64
C LEU A 624 -7.45 15.12 7.56
N PRO A 625 -8.17 14.01 7.77
CA PRO A 625 -7.68 12.88 8.56
C PRO A 625 -6.59 12.07 7.88
N GLY A 626 -6.44 12.21 6.56
CA GLY A 626 -5.57 11.38 5.73
C GLY A 626 -6.14 9.98 5.45
N TYR A 627 -5.60 9.33 4.43
CA TYR A 627 -6.00 7.98 4.06
C TYR A 627 -5.77 7.01 5.24
N ALA A 628 -6.85 6.35 5.69
CA ALA A 628 -6.82 5.44 6.84
C ALA A 628 -6.14 6.06 8.09
N GLY A 629 -6.36 7.37 8.34
CA GLY A 629 -5.79 8.08 9.48
C GLY A 629 -4.32 8.47 9.32
N SER A 630 -3.73 8.33 8.13
CA SER A 630 -2.32 8.63 7.87
C SER A 630 -2.09 10.13 7.72
N ARG A 631 -1.40 10.72 8.68
CA ARG A 631 -1.09 12.16 8.72
C ARG A 631 0.41 12.41 8.72
N PRO A 632 0.85 13.61 8.26
CA PRO A 632 0.07 14.74 7.74
C PRO A 632 -0.38 14.55 6.28
N VAL A 633 -1.47 15.21 5.89
CA VAL A 633 -1.83 15.40 4.48
C VAL A 633 -1.08 16.62 3.97
N ARG A 634 -0.31 16.48 2.88
CA ARG A 634 0.54 17.53 2.33
C ARG A 634 0.11 17.96 0.95
N VAL A 635 0.38 19.24 0.64
CA VAL A 635 0.39 19.80 -0.70
C VAL A 635 1.72 20.52 -0.91
N GLY A 636 2.23 20.51 -2.15
CA GLY A 636 3.60 20.94 -2.41
C GLY A 636 4.62 19.86 -2.04
N ASN A 637 5.89 20.06 -2.42
CA ASN A 637 6.96 19.11 -2.12
C ASN A 637 8.29 19.86 -1.92
N ALA A 638 8.86 19.73 -0.73
CA ALA A 638 10.09 20.42 -0.34
C ALA A 638 11.34 19.91 -1.08
N ALA A 639 11.26 18.79 -1.81
CA ALA A 639 12.36 18.30 -2.64
C ALA A 639 12.75 19.27 -3.76
N GLU A 640 11.89 20.24 -4.14
CA GLU A 640 12.22 21.28 -5.14
C GLU A 640 13.49 22.08 -4.80
N HIS A 641 13.88 22.14 -3.52
CA HIS A 641 15.04 22.87 -3.07
C HIS A 641 16.31 22.00 -2.94
N GLN A 642 16.20 20.72 -3.25
CA GLN A 642 17.31 19.79 -3.15
C GLN A 642 18.24 19.87 -4.36
N VAL A 643 19.51 19.54 -4.14
CA VAL A 643 20.45 19.28 -5.22
C VAL A 643 20.39 17.80 -5.57
N GLN A 644 20.00 17.51 -6.82
CA GLN A 644 19.89 16.15 -7.36
C GLN A 644 20.59 16.10 -8.73
N LEU A 645 21.81 15.56 -8.76
CA LEU A 645 22.61 15.48 -9.99
C LEU A 645 22.26 14.25 -10.85
N ASP A 646 21.45 13.35 -10.29
CA ASP A 646 20.98 12.16 -10.99
C ASP A 646 19.95 12.44 -12.08
N VAL A 647 19.36 13.63 -12.11
CA VAL A 647 18.36 14.03 -13.13
C VAL A 647 18.93 14.12 -14.55
N PHE A 648 20.24 14.37 -14.69
CA PHE A 648 20.87 14.56 -15.99
C PHE A 648 20.96 13.26 -16.81
N GLY A 649 21.21 12.12 -16.17
CA GLY A 649 21.33 10.81 -16.82
C GLY A 649 20.09 10.39 -17.60
N PRO A 650 18.92 10.35 -16.97
CA PRO A 650 17.65 10.00 -17.62
C PRO A 650 17.27 10.93 -18.77
N VAL A 651 17.52 12.26 -18.63
CA VAL A 651 17.26 13.23 -19.70
C VAL A 651 18.18 12.98 -20.91
N ALA A 652 19.47 12.75 -20.68
CA ALA A 652 20.40 12.43 -21.74
C ALA A 652 20.04 11.10 -22.45
N ASP A 653 19.60 10.08 -21.68
CA ASP A 653 19.15 8.81 -22.22
C ASP A 653 17.90 8.96 -23.09
N LEU A 654 16.92 9.76 -22.64
CA LEU A 654 15.71 10.07 -23.41
C LEU A 654 16.03 10.74 -24.74
N ILE A 655 16.91 11.74 -24.75
CA ILE A 655 17.31 12.44 -25.96
C ILE A 655 17.88 11.45 -26.97
N VAL A 656 18.77 10.56 -26.54
CA VAL A 656 19.40 9.57 -27.41
C VAL A 656 18.39 8.51 -27.90
N SER A 657 17.51 8.05 -27.02
CA SER A 657 16.45 7.11 -27.37
C SER A 657 15.48 7.68 -28.40
N LEU A 658 15.08 8.94 -28.23
CA LEU A 658 14.23 9.63 -29.18
C LEU A 658 14.95 9.87 -30.52
N ALA A 659 16.23 10.27 -30.48
CA ALA A 659 17.03 10.46 -31.71
C ALA A 659 17.19 9.17 -32.52
N ARG A 660 17.34 8.03 -31.85
CA ARG A 660 17.37 6.69 -32.49
C ARG A 660 16.04 6.34 -33.11
N PHE A 661 14.94 6.63 -32.39
CA PHE A 661 13.59 6.43 -32.91
C PHE A 661 13.33 7.26 -34.16
N ASP A 662 13.72 8.54 -34.14
CA ASP A 662 13.53 9.47 -35.25
C ASP A 662 14.58 9.29 -36.39
N GLY A 663 15.67 8.56 -36.12
CA GLY A 663 16.82 8.40 -37.04
C GLY A 663 17.64 9.68 -37.19
N THR A 664 17.39 10.71 -36.41
CA THR A 664 18.07 12.00 -36.43
C THR A 664 18.16 12.67 -35.09
N LEU A 665 19.26 13.41 -34.82
CA LEU A 665 19.45 14.23 -33.65
C LEU A 665 19.41 15.71 -34.03
N SER A 666 18.41 16.47 -33.47
CA SER A 666 18.28 17.91 -33.73
C SER A 666 19.44 18.71 -33.11
N ASP A 667 19.67 19.92 -33.65
CA ASP A 667 20.72 20.80 -33.10
C ASP A 667 20.38 21.29 -31.68
N SER A 668 19.11 21.50 -31.36
CA SER A 668 18.67 21.86 -29.99
C SER A 668 18.92 20.73 -29.00
N HIS A 669 18.56 19.49 -29.32
CA HIS A 669 18.81 18.34 -28.47
C HIS A 669 20.30 18.04 -28.32
N TRP A 670 21.10 18.22 -29.39
CA TRP A 670 22.55 18.13 -29.30
C TRP A 670 23.11 19.20 -28.34
N LYS A 671 22.67 20.44 -28.47
CA LYS A 671 23.09 21.51 -27.57
C LYS A 671 22.71 21.23 -26.11
N LEU A 672 21.51 20.69 -25.87
CA LEU A 672 21.11 20.29 -24.51
C LEU A 672 22.03 19.19 -23.97
N LEU A 673 22.41 18.17 -24.78
CA LEU A 673 23.37 17.15 -24.36
C LEU A 673 24.74 17.76 -23.98
N GLU A 674 25.24 18.74 -24.77
CA GLU A 674 26.48 19.46 -24.45
C GLU A 674 26.37 20.20 -23.10
N ASP A 675 25.25 20.86 -22.86
CA ASP A 675 25.02 21.60 -21.62
C ASP A 675 24.89 20.66 -20.39
N LEU A 676 24.22 19.49 -20.57
CA LEU A 676 24.16 18.46 -19.53
C LEU A 676 25.54 17.89 -19.21
N VAL A 677 26.36 17.60 -20.20
CA VAL A 677 27.75 17.13 -19.99
C VAL A 677 28.59 18.20 -19.31
N GLN A 678 28.41 19.48 -19.66
CA GLN A 678 29.12 20.58 -18.99
C GLN A 678 28.69 20.69 -17.53
N ALA A 679 27.39 20.57 -17.23
CA ALA A 679 26.87 20.55 -15.87
C ALA A 679 27.45 19.39 -15.04
N VAL A 680 27.53 18.19 -15.65
CA VAL A 680 28.20 17.05 -15.03
C VAL A 680 29.67 17.34 -14.80
N ALA A 681 30.43 17.85 -15.78
CA ALA A 681 31.84 18.15 -15.65
C ALA A 681 32.13 19.10 -14.47
N ASN A 682 31.26 20.09 -14.27
CA ASN A 682 31.40 21.07 -13.18
C ASN A 682 31.02 20.50 -11.82
N ARG A 683 30.08 19.54 -11.73
CA ARG A 683 29.42 19.19 -10.47
C ARG A 683 29.47 17.72 -10.03
N TRP A 684 29.86 16.77 -10.90
CA TRP A 684 29.83 15.34 -10.57
C TRP A 684 30.58 14.96 -9.28
N HIS A 685 31.61 15.74 -8.91
CA HIS A 685 32.41 15.54 -7.70
C HIS A 685 31.71 16.03 -6.40
N GLN A 686 30.58 16.71 -6.52
CA GLN A 686 29.80 17.22 -5.36
C GLN A 686 28.95 16.11 -4.74
N ALA A 687 28.63 16.27 -3.46
CA ALA A 687 27.62 15.48 -2.77
C ALA A 687 26.22 16.02 -3.12
N ASP A 688 25.20 15.13 -3.11
CA ASP A 688 23.82 15.47 -3.39
C ASP A 688 22.83 14.71 -2.49
N HIS A 689 21.51 14.94 -2.65
CA HIS A 689 20.47 14.28 -1.87
C HIS A 689 20.08 12.91 -2.40
N GLY A 690 20.48 12.58 -3.65
CA GLY A 690 20.22 11.29 -4.32
C GLY A 690 18.77 11.12 -4.77
N ILE A 691 18.51 10.00 -5.40
CA ILE A 691 17.21 9.63 -6.00
C ILE A 691 16.04 9.60 -5.01
N TRP A 692 16.32 9.21 -3.75
CA TRP A 692 15.28 9.02 -2.73
C TRP A 692 15.01 10.28 -1.90
N GLU A 693 15.60 11.42 -2.27
CA GLU A 693 15.29 12.74 -1.70
C GLU A 693 15.49 12.81 -0.19
N ALA A 694 16.52 12.10 0.30
CA ALA A 694 16.78 11.99 1.72
C ALA A 694 16.82 13.38 2.39
N ARG A 695 16.04 13.56 3.44
CA ARG A 695 16.00 14.81 4.24
C ARG A 695 17.18 14.87 5.21
N ARG A 696 18.38 14.53 4.73
CA ARG A 696 19.66 14.50 5.45
C ARG A 696 20.71 15.34 4.71
N ALA A 697 21.89 15.44 5.33
CA ALA A 697 23.02 16.07 4.66
C ALA A 697 23.36 15.33 3.34
N PRO A 698 23.70 16.07 2.27
CA PRO A 698 24.09 15.48 0.99
C PRO A 698 25.26 14.48 1.14
N LYS A 699 25.23 13.41 0.34
CA LYS A 699 26.25 12.35 0.29
C LYS A 699 26.76 12.15 -1.13
N HIS A 700 27.88 11.44 -1.26
CA HIS A 700 28.35 10.97 -2.56
C HIS A 700 27.60 9.68 -2.93
N ASN A 701 26.36 9.81 -3.35
CA ASN A 701 25.48 8.69 -3.68
C ASN A 701 25.98 7.96 -4.94
N VAL A 702 26.11 6.63 -4.86
CA VAL A 702 26.64 5.81 -5.98
C VAL A 702 25.71 5.93 -7.20
N TYR A 703 24.40 5.85 -7.02
CA TYR A 703 23.44 6.04 -8.10
C TYR A 703 23.64 7.36 -8.85
N THR A 704 23.75 8.46 -8.13
CA THR A 704 23.98 9.79 -8.72
C THR A 704 25.23 9.82 -9.58
N LYS A 705 26.35 9.22 -9.09
CA LYS A 705 27.60 9.19 -9.86
C LYS A 705 27.46 8.34 -11.12
N VAL A 706 26.70 7.24 -11.05
CA VAL A 706 26.37 6.42 -12.21
C VAL A 706 25.55 7.21 -13.22
N MET A 707 24.58 8.02 -12.78
CA MET A 707 23.79 8.89 -13.67
C MET A 707 24.65 9.99 -14.32
N CYS A 708 25.59 10.58 -13.57
CA CYS A 708 26.58 11.48 -14.16
C CYS A 708 27.43 10.78 -15.23
N TRP A 709 27.87 9.56 -14.97
CA TRP A 709 28.56 8.72 -15.97
C TRP A 709 27.68 8.47 -17.19
N GLN A 710 26.41 8.10 -16.97
CA GLN A 710 25.44 7.82 -18.04
C GLN A 710 25.24 9.05 -18.94
N THR A 711 25.16 10.25 -18.39
CA THR A 711 25.05 11.49 -19.17
C THR A 711 26.17 11.60 -20.20
N VAL A 712 27.42 11.44 -19.76
CA VAL A 712 28.59 11.56 -20.63
C VAL A 712 28.66 10.41 -21.65
N ASP A 713 28.36 9.19 -21.22
CA ASP A 713 28.32 8.00 -22.09
C ASP A 713 27.29 8.15 -23.22
N ARG A 714 26.09 8.63 -22.87
CA ARG A 714 25.03 8.86 -23.85
C ARG A 714 25.40 9.96 -24.86
N ALA A 715 26.02 11.04 -24.40
CA ALA A 715 26.49 12.10 -25.29
C ALA A 715 27.59 11.62 -26.23
N LEU A 716 28.54 10.81 -25.75
CA LEU A 716 29.57 10.19 -26.59
C LEU A 716 28.96 9.24 -27.63
N LYS A 717 28.01 8.40 -27.24
CA LYS A 717 27.30 7.51 -28.18
C LYS A 717 26.51 8.29 -29.22
N ALA A 718 25.85 9.39 -28.82
CA ALA A 718 25.14 10.26 -29.74
C ALA A 718 26.11 10.95 -30.73
N ALA A 719 27.27 11.40 -30.24
CA ALA A 719 28.31 11.99 -31.08
C ALA A 719 28.77 11.01 -32.18
N GLU A 720 29.07 9.76 -31.81
CA GLU A 720 29.48 8.71 -32.75
C GLU A 720 28.35 8.35 -33.72
N GLU A 721 27.14 8.08 -33.23
CA GLU A 721 26.02 7.56 -34.01
C GLU A 721 25.45 8.59 -34.99
N PHE A 722 25.39 9.88 -34.58
CA PHE A 722 24.80 10.96 -35.38
C PHE A 722 25.83 11.91 -36.01
N GLY A 723 27.13 11.58 -35.92
CA GLY A 723 28.23 12.35 -36.55
C GLY A 723 28.39 13.75 -35.95
N ARG A 724 28.14 13.91 -34.63
CA ARG A 724 28.33 15.17 -33.94
C ARG A 724 29.75 15.29 -33.34
N PRO A 725 30.30 16.50 -33.19
CA PRO A 725 31.64 16.67 -32.60
C PRO A 725 31.59 16.46 -31.07
N ALA A 726 32.25 15.41 -30.59
CA ALA A 726 32.39 15.20 -29.14
C ALA A 726 33.35 16.21 -28.51
N GLY A 727 33.09 16.60 -27.25
CA GLY A 727 34.02 17.43 -26.47
C GLY A 727 35.37 16.71 -26.24
N ALA A 728 36.49 17.40 -26.31
CA ALA A 728 37.82 16.82 -26.24
C ALA A 728 38.11 16.00 -24.98
N ASP A 729 37.47 16.37 -23.85
CA ASP A 729 37.73 15.76 -22.54
C ASP A 729 36.62 14.78 -22.11
N TRP A 730 35.59 14.53 -22.95
CA TRP A 730 34.39 13.74 -22.54
C TRP A 730 34.77 12.27 -22.28
N GLU A 731 35.66 11.68 -23.08
CA GLU A 731 36.13 10.30 -22.87
C GLU A 731 36.86 10.18 -21.53
N GLN A 732 37.71 11.15 -21.21
CA GLN A 732 38.46 11.18 -19.96
C GLN A 732 37.49 11.40 -18.77
N LEU A 733 36.54 12.32 -18.88
CA LEU A 733 35.53 12.57 -17.85
C LEU A 733 34.72 11.29 -17.56
N ARG A 734 34.29 10.59 -18.60
CA ARG A 734 33.56 9.31 -18.45
C ARG A 734 34.40 8.27 -17.69
N GLU A 735 35.65 8.12 -18.03
CA GLU A 735 36.55 7.18 -17.35
C GLU A 735 36.88 7.61 -15.93
N ASP A 736 37.06 8.91 -15.67
CA ASP A 736 37.32 9.42 -14.32
C ASP A 736 36.12 9.12 -13.39
N ILE A 737 34.90 9.38 -13.82
CA ILE A 737 33.68 9.06 -13.05
C ILE A 737 33.58 7.55 -12.80
N LYS A 738 33.79 6.71 -13.84
CA LYS A 738 33.74 5.25 -13.69
C LYS A 738 34.76 4.74 -12.70
N ASN A 739 36.01 5.23 -12.79
CA ASN A 739 37.10 4.83 -11.89
C ASN A 739 36.79 5.27 -10.44
N ASP A 740 36.23 6.44 -10.26
CA ASP A 740 35.84 6.94 -8.94
C ASP A 740 34.73 6.06 -8.32
N VAL A 741 33.68 5.76 -9.06
CA VAL A 741 32.61 4.86 -8.63
C VAL A 741 33.15 3.46 -8.32
N CYS A 742 33.99 2.91 -9.18
CA CYS A 742 34.54 1.57 -9.00
C CYS A 742 35.45 1.47 -7.78
N SER A 743 36.19 2.54 -7.47
CA SER A 743 37.17 2.54 -6.37
C SER A 743 36.58 2.89 -5.02
N LYS A 744 35.55 3.75 -4.98
CA LYS A 744 34.94 4.28 -3.75
C LYS A 744 33.53 3.74 -3.45
N GLY A 745 32.80 3.37 -4.51
CA GLY A 745 31.41 2.92 -4.37
C GLY A 745 31.27 1.42 -4.07
N PHE A 746 32.27 0.61 -4.47
CA PHE A 746 32.26 -0.81 -4.14
C PHE A 746 32.86 -1.03 -2.75
N ASN A 747 32.04 -1.53 -1.82
CA ASN A 747 32.46 -1.82 -0.45
C ASN A 747 32.89 -3.29 -0.33
N SER A 748 34.20 -3.55 -0.20
CA SER A 748 34.74 -4.91 -0.10
C SER A 748 34.32 -5.69 1.17
N LYS A 749 33.90 -4.99 2.22
CA LYS A 749 33.40 -5.59 3.47
C LYS A 749 31.96 -6.14 3.25
N VAL A 750 31.15 -5.38 2.54
CA VAL A 750 29.76 -5.77 2.16
C VAL A 750 29.78 -6.72 0.96
N GLY A 751 30.77 -6.59 0.09
CA GLY A 751 30.90 -7.33 -1.17
C GLY A 751 29.95 -6.82 -2.26
N ALA A 752 29.56 -5.53 -2.21
CA ALA A 752 28.60 -4.92 -3.15
C ALA A 752 28.86 -3.42 -3.29
N PHE A 753 28.27 -2.81 -4.31
CA PHE A 753 28.09 -1.35 -4.33
C PHE A 753 27.07 -0.96 -3.26
N THR A 754 27.35 0.13 -2.53
CA THR A 754 26.57 0.61 -1.40
C THR A 754 25.94 1.98 -1.70
N VAL A 755 24.98 2.42 -0.87
CA VAL A 755 24.21 3.66 -1.08
C VAL A 755 25.07 4.86 -1.40
N ALA A 756 26.18 5.05 -0.68
CA ALA A 756 27.11 6.16 -0.84
C ALA A 756 28.54 5.74 -0.48
N TYR A 757 29.51 6.54 -0.89
CA TYR A 757 30.93 6.28 -0.61
C TYR A 757 31.21 6.18 0.88
N GLY A 758 31.83 5.07 1.28
CA GLY A 758 32.24 4.82 2.67
C GLY A 758 31.12 4.30 3.58
N GLU A 759 29.92 4.10 3.07
CA GLU A 759 28.80 3.52 3.81
C GLU A 759 28.78 1.99 3.67
N ASP A 760 28.14 1.30 4.61
CA ASP A 760 27.97 -0.17 4.59
C ASP A 760 26.54 -0.55 4.11
N ASP A 761 25.64 0.40 3.94
CA ASP A 761 24.22 0.16 3.65
C ASP A 761 23.97 -0.11 2.16
N LEU A 762 23.07 -1.04 1.88
CA LEU A 762 22.63 -1.38 0.53
C LEU A 762 21.48 -0.48 0.07
N ASP A 763 21.46 -0.23 -1.24
CA ASP A 763 20.40 0.48 -1.95
C ASP A 763 20.11 -0.22 -3.28
N ALA A 764 18.83 -0.44 -3.59
CA ALA A 764 18.42 -1.07 -4.85
C ALA A 764 18.85 -0.27 -6.09
N ALA A 765 18.98 1.05 -5.98
CA ALA A 765 19.47 1.90 -7.07
C ALA A 765 20.94 1.61 -7.44
N CYS A 766 21.72 0.93 -6.58
CA CYS A 766 23.06 0.47 -6.94
C CYS A 766 23.09 -0.56 -8.09
N LEU A 767 21.95 -1.18 -8.41
CA LEU A 767 21.83 -2.04 -9.60
C LEU A 767 22.11 -1.29 -10.90
N PHE A 768 22.01 0.03 -10.90
CA PHE A 768 22.33 0.86 -12.07
C PHE A 768 23.80 0.86 -12.46
N VAL A 769 24.72 0.35 -11.64
CA VAL A 769 26.12 0.10 -12.08
C VAL A 769 26.17 -0.85 -13.29
N GLY A 770 25.21 -1.78 -13.39
CA GLY A 770 25.03 -2.66 -14.55
C GLY A 770 23.94 -2.15 -15.50
N LEU A 771 22.75 -1.78 -14.99
CA LEU A 771 21.62 -1.37 -15.83
C LEU A 771 21.92 -0.16 -16.73
N SER A 772 22.76 0.79 -16.29
CA SER A 772 23.22 1.90 -17.12
C SER A 772 24.19 1.49 -18.24
N GLY A 773 24.77 0.30 -18.14
CA GLY A 773 25.85 -0.18 -19.00
C GLY A 773 27.25 0.23 -18.55
N MET A 774 27.43 0.83 -17.37
CA MET A 774 28.75 1.22 -16.85
C MET A 774 29.64 0.00 -16.59
N LEU A 775 29.09 -1.05 -16.03
CA LEU A 775 29.72 -2.34 -15.87
C LEU A 775 29.03 -3.39 -16.76
N PRO A 776 29.79 -4.30 -17.38
CA PRO A 776 29.19 -5.38 -18.16
C PRO A 776 28.50 -6.41 -17.26
N ALA A 777 27.59 -7.19 -17.84
CA ALA A 777 26.77 -8.17 -17.10
C ALA A 777 27.60 -9.30 -16.43
N ASP A 778 28.81 -9.55 -16.88
CA ASP A 778 29.74 -10.54 -16.35
C ASP A 778 30.73 -9.96 -15.32
N ASP A 779 30.69 -8.66 -15.02
CA ASP A 779 31.51 -8.06 -13.96
C ASP A 779 31.14 -8.65 -12.59
N GLU A 780 32.15 -9.20 -11.90
CA GLU A 780 31.94 -9.87 -10.61
C GLU A 780 31.33 -8.96 -9.54
N ARG A 781 31.65 -7.65 -9.57
CA ARG A 781 31.14 -6.67 -8.62
C ARG A 781 29.66 -6.39 -8.87
N PHE A 782 29.23 -6.32 -10.13
CA PHE A 782 27.80 -6.17 -10.48
C PHE A 782 27.02 -7.42 -10.05
N ARG A 783 27.49 -8.62 -10.39
CA ARG A 783 26.85 -9.88 -9.95
C ARG A 783 26.74 -9.97 -8.45
N ALA A 784 27.80 -9.63 -7.73
CA ALA A 784 27.79 -9.62 -6.27
C ALA A 784 26.78 -8.60 -5.69
N THR A 785 26.62 -7.44 -6.36
CA THR A 785 25.62 -6.43 -5.98
C THR A 785 24.20 -6.95 -6.21
N VAL A 786 23.93 -7.62 -7.34
CA VAL A 786 22.63 -8.27 -7.60
C VAL A 786 22.29 -9.29 -6.50
N ASP A 787 23.24 -10.15 -6.15
CA ASP A 787 23.06 -11.15 -5.09
C ASP A 787 22.86 -10.52 -3.72
N ALA A 788 23.55 -9.41 -3.42
CA ALA A 788 23.41 -8.69 -2.15
C ALA A 788 22.05 -8.00 -2.03
N VAL A 789 21.60 -7.32 -3.08
CA VAL A 789 20.27 -6.67 -3.14
C VAL A 789 19.17 -7.72 -3.01
N GLU A 790 19.22 -8.81 -3.77
CA GLU A 790 18.23 -9.87 -3.67
C GLU A 790 18.15 -10.45 -2.25
N ARG A 791 19.28 -10.79 -1.66
CA ARG A 791 19.35 -11.41 -0.33
C ARG A 791 18.87 -10.48 0.79
N SER A 792 19.17 -9.19 0.70
CA SER A 792 18.99 -8.26 1.82
C SER A 792 17.80 -7.32 1.68
N LEU A 793 17.40 -6.98 0.45
CA LEU A 793 16.32 -6.02 0.20
C LEU A 793 15.05 -6.68 -0.36
N ARG A 794 15.11 -7.91 -0.88
CA ARG A 794 13.91 -8.61 -1.34
C ARG A 794 13.17 -9.26 -0.19
N GLU A 795 11.86 -9.06 -0.16
CA GLU A 795 10.95 -9.77 0.73
C GLU A 795 9.69 -10.20 -0.05
N GLY A 796 9.49 -11.51 -0.16
CA GLY A 796 8.38 -12.08 -0.92
C GLY A 796 8.36 -11.63 -2.40
N PRO A 797 7.30 -10.89 -2.82
CA PRO A 797 7.12 -10.43 -4.19
C PRO A 797 7.78 -9.08 -4.48
N THR A 798 8.36 -8.39 -3.50
CA THR A 798 8.79 -7.00 -3.59
C THR A 798 10.23 -6.79 -3.13
N VAL A 799 10.83 -5.64 -3.50
CA VAL A 799 12.19 -5.23 -3.15
C VAL A 799 12.13 -3.85 -2.51
N PHE A 800 12.65 -3.73 -1.29
CA PHE A 800 12.79 -2.46 -0.59
C PHE A 800 13.87 -1.61 -1.26
N ARG A 801 13.68 -0.29 -1.27
CA ARG A 801 14.71 0.63 -1.79
C ARG A 801 15.98 0.54 -0.95
N TYR A 802 15.84 0.49 0.38
CA TYR A 802 16.89 0.28 1.37
C TYR A 802 16.27 -0.21 2.69
N ARG A 803 17.11 -0.50 3.70
CA ARG A 803 16.65 -0.90 5.05
C ARG A 803 17.42 -0.19 6.17
N TYR A 804 18.07 0.94 5.86
CA TYR A 804 18.72 1.75 6.86
C TYR A 804 17.79 2.85 7.38
N ASP A 805 18.11 3.36 8.58
CA ASP A 805 17.40 4.51 9.14
C ASP A 805 17.73 5.78 8.33
N ASP A 806 16.75 6.31 7.60
CA ASP A 806 16.85 7.52 6.78
C ASP A 806 16.50 8.81 7.55
N GLY A 807 16.22 8.70 8.85
CA GLY A 807 15.87 9.82 9.72
C GLY A 807 14.41 10.19 9.73
N LEU A 808 13.57 9.48 8.97
CA LEU A 808 12.13 9.64 9.00
C LEU A 808 11.49 8.54 9.86
N PRO A 809 10.52 8.84 10.71
CA PRO A 809 9.80 7.82 11.47
C PRO A 809 8.91 6.97 10.57
N GLY A 810 8.61 5.76 11.02
CA GLY A 810 7.74 4.81 10.35
C GLY A 810 8.46 3.82 9.45
N LEU A 811 7.71 2.83 8.99
CA LEU A 811 8.15 1.82 8.03
C LEU A 811 7.58 2.18 6.65
N GLU A 812 8.17 1.61 5.61
CA GLU A 812 7.72 1.69 4.23
C GLU A 812 7.55 0.28 3.66
N GLY A 813 6.90 0.16 2.52
CA GLY A 813 6.81 -1.08 1.75
C GLY A 813 8.01 -1.30 0.84
N GLY A 814 7.97 -2.38 0.05
CA GLY A 814 8.92 -2.56 -1.04
C GLY A 814 8.40 -1.89 -2.32
N PHE A 815 9.30 -1.25 -3.05
CA PHE A 815 8.99 -0.45 -4.23
C PHE A 815 8.85 -1.33 -5.48
N HIS A 816 7.79 -1.12 -6.25
CA HIS A 816 7.61 -1.85 -7.52
C HIS A 816 8.73 -1.56 -8.52
N ILE A 817 9.22 -0.33 -8.58
CA ILE A 817 10.35 0.03 -9.44
C ILE A 817 11.64 -0.71 -9.04
N CYS A 818 11.94 -0.82 -7.74
CA CYS A 818 13.11 -1.56 -7.25
C CYS A 818 13.01 -3.06 -7.58
N THR A 819 11.78 -3.60 -7.49
CA THR A 819 11.49 -4.98 -7.90
C THR A 819 11.79 -5.18 -9.39
N SER A 820 11.41 -4.22 -10.23
CA SER A 820 11.67 -4.25 -11.67
C SER A 820 13.16 -4.17 -11.98
N TRP A 821 13.91 -3.30 -11.33
CA TRP A 821 15.37 -3.20 -11.49
C TRP A 821 16.07 -4.52 -11.12
N LEU A 822 15.58 -5.21 -10.08
CA LEU A 822 16.13 -6.53 -9.75
C LEU A 822 15.75 -7.57 -10.83
N ILE A 823 14.53 -7.55 -11.38
CA ILE A 823 14.12 -8.44 -12.48
C ILE A 823 15.03 -8.25 -13.70
N GLU A 824 15.24 -7.00 -14.13
CA GLU A 824 16.12 -6.65 -15.25
C GLU A 824 17.57 -7.09 -14.99
N SER A 825 18.07 -6.82 -13.78
CA SER A 825 19.43 -7.23 -13.39
C SER A 825 19.60 -8.75 -13.36
N LEU A 826 18.63 -9.49 -12.82
CA LEU A 826 18.64 -10.96 -12.84
C LEU A 826 18.65 -11.51 -14.28
N GLN A 827 17.87 -10.91 -15.18
CA GLN A 827 17.87 -11.27 -16.59
C GLN A 827 19.24 -11.00 -17.22
N MET A 828 19.83 -9.83 -16.99
CA MET A 828 21.14 -9.45 -17.51
C MET A 828 22.27 -10.41 -17.07
N VAL A 829 22.28 -10.85 -15.82
CA VAL A 829 23.30 -11.78 -15.30
C VAL A 829 23.01 -13.25 -15.64
N GLY A 830 21.98 -13.53 -16.45
CA GLY A 830 21.62 -14.86 -16.94
C GLY A 830 20.77 -15.70 -15.98
N ARG A 831 20.24 -15.10 -14.90
CA ARG A 831 19.34 -15.75 -13.94
C ARG A 831 17.87 -15.62 -14.37
N THR A 832 17.58 -15.99 -15.62
CA THR A 832 16.26 -15.81 -16.28
C THR A 832 15.12 -16.49 -15.53
N ALA A 833 15.34 -17.65 -14.90
CA ALA A 833 14.30 -18.35 -14.14
C ALA A 833 13.88 -17.55 -12.91
N ASP A 834 14.84 -16.96 -12.20
CA ASP A 834 14.59 -16.13 -11.02
C ASP A 834 13.89 -14.83 -11.42
N ALA A 835 14.34 -14.19 -12.50
CA ALA A 835 13.73 -13.00 -13.07
C ALA A 835 12.25 -13.24 -13.43
N ARG A 836 11.94 -14.33 -14.12
CA ARG A 836 10.57 -14.72 -14.49
C ARG A 836 9.71 -15.03 -13.26
N ASN A 837 10.26 -15.69 -12.25
CA ASN A 837 9.54 -15.97 -11.02
C ASN A 837 9.15 -14.67 -10.29
N LEU A 838 10.11 -13.76 -10.13
CA LEU A 838 9.87 -12.48 -9.47
C LEU A 838 8.88 -11.62 -10.26
N PHE A 839 8.99 -11.56 -11.60
CA PHE A 839 8.04 -10.88 -12.46
C PHE A 839 6.61 -11.41 -12.31
N ASN A 840 6.43 -12.75 -12.31
CA ASN A 840 5.10 -13.34 -12.15
C ASN A 840 4.50 -13.02 -10.77
N ARG A 841 5.32 -12.91 -9.72
CA ARG A 841 4.87 -12.48 -8.39
C ARG A 841 4.45 -11.00 -8.37
N MET A 842 5.22 -10.13 -9.01
CA MET A 842 4.87 -8.71 -9.15
C MET A 842 3.58 -8.54 -9.97
N GLU A 843 3.43 -9.29 -11.06
CA GLU A 843 2.20 -9.33 -11.86
C GLU A 843 0.94 -9.70 -11.05
N ALA A 844 1.09 -10.60 -10.08
CA ALA A 844 -0.01 -11.02 -9.22
C ALA A 844 -0.47 -9.91 -8.24
N LEU A 845 0.34 -8.87 -8.03
CA LEU A 845 0.01 -7.72 -7.18
C LEU A 845 -0.79 -6.63 -7.93
N ILE A 846 -0.78 -6.64 -9.25
CA ILE A 846 -1.46 -5.60 -10.05
C ILE A 846 -2.96 -5.58 -9.72
N GLY A 847 -3.48 -4.41 -9.42
CA GLY A 847 -4.89 -4.20 -9.08
C GLY A 847 -5.86 -4.67 -10.17
N PRO A 848 -7.15 -4.87 -9.85
CA PRO A 848 -8.15 -5.47 -10.77
C PRO A 848 -8.30 -4.70 -12.09
N THR A 849 -8.08 -3.39 -12.09
CA THR A 849 -8.16 -2.53 -13.27
C THR A 849 -6.80 -2.23 -13.89
N GLY A 850 -5.74 -2.87 -13.38
CA GLY A 850 -4.38 -2.74 -13.89
C GLY A 850 -3.57 -1.60 -13.29
N MET A 851 -4.03 -1.00 -12.18
CA MET A 851 -3.31 0.07 -11.49
C MET A 851 -2.21 -0.49 -10.61
N LEU A 852 -1.08 0.21 -10.57
CA LEU A 852 0.05 -0.03 -9.69
C LEU A 852 0.31 1.23 -8.85
N PRO A 853 0.11 1.17 -7.55
CA PRO A 853 0.60 2.14 -6.58
C PRO A 853 2.14 2.11 -6.49
N GLU A 854 2.71 2.89 -5.60
CA GLU A 854 4.17 3.02 -5.43
C GLU A 854 4.81 1.77 -4.84
N GLU A 855 4.22 1.24 -3.77
CA GLU A 855 4.81 0.23 -2.91
C GLU A 855 3.85 -0.91 -2.60
N TYR A 856 4.42 -1.96 -2.03
CA TYR A 856 3.69 -3.09 -1.48
C TYR A 856 4.30 -3.51 -0.14
N ASP A 857 3.47 -3.58 0.89
CA ASP A 857 3.81 -4.15 2.19
C ASP A 857 3.66 -5.68 2.13
N PRO A 858 4.75 -6.47 2.13
CA PRO A 858 4.68 -7.92 2.04
C PRO A 858 4.18 -8.59 3.33
N VAL A 859 4.13 -7.84 4.43
CA VAL A 859 3.67 -8.32 5.75
C VAL A 859 2.17 -8.11 5.91
N ALA A 860 1.69 -6.90 5.61
CA ALA A 860 0.26 -6.58 5.67
C ALA A 860 -0.49 -6.98 4.38
N GLU A 861 0.23 -7.45 3.36
CA GLU A 861 -0.27 -7.87 2.05
C GLU A 861 -1.17 -6.80 1.39
N ARG A 862 -0.72 -5.55 1.43
CA ARG A 862 -1.44 -4.41 0.87
C ARG A 862 -0.52 -3.47 0.10
N HIS A 863 -1.12 -2.72 -0.82
CA HIS A 863 -0.43 -1.64 -1.51
C HIS A 863 -0.40 -0.36 -0.68
N LEU A 864 0.66 0.43 -0.91
CA LEU A 864 0.97 1.67 -0.24
C LEU A 864 1.41 2.74 -1.25
N GLY A 865 1.48 3.99 -0.79
CA GLY A 865 1.96 5.12 -1.57
C GLY A 865 0.97 5.66 -2.59
N ASN A 866 1.39 6.66 -3.33
CA ASN A 866 0.56 7.36 -4.31
C ASN A 866 0.20 6.50 -5.52
N THR A 867 -0.99 6.74 -6.13
CA THR A 867 -1.55 5.89 -7.19
C THR A 867 -2.28 6.69 -8.29
N PRO A 868 -2.29 6.18 -9.56
CA PRO A 868 -1.27 5.28 -10.07
C PRO A 868 0.07 5.97 -10.10
N GLN A 869 1.16 5.24 -9.88
CA GLN A 869 2.49 5.82 -9.83
C GLN A 869 3.30 5.49 -11.09
N ALA A 870 3.89 6.53 -11.71
CA ALA A 870 4.60 6.40 -12.97
C ALA A 870 5.76 5.38 -12.88
N TYR A 871 6.59 5.45 -11.85
CA TYR A 871 7.72 4.52 -11.64
C TYR A 871 7.30 3.06 -11.67
N SER A 872 6.20 2.72 -11.00
CA SER A 872 5.70 1.35 -10.94
C SER A 872 5.30 0.83 -12.32
N HIS A 873 4.64 1.66 -13.12
CA HIS A 873 4.26 1.32 -14.49
C HIS A 873 5.45 1.29 -15.45
N ILE A 874 6.44 2.20 -15.31
CA ILE A 874 7.71 2.18 -16.04
C ILE A 874 8.42 0.85 -15.77
N GLY A 875 8.59 0.50 -14.51
CA GLY A 875 9.25 -0.73 -14.12
C GLY A 875 8.57 -1.97 -14.68
N HIS A 876 7.23 -2.03 -14.63
CA HIS A 876 6.47 -3.12 -15.22
C HIS A 876 6.73 -3.28 -16.74
N ILE A 877 6.76 -2.15 -17.49
CA ILE A 877 7.04 -2.15 -18.92
C ILE A 877 8.48 -2.63 -19.18
N LYS A 878 9.48 -2.04 -18.51
CA LYS A 878 10.90 -2.37 -18.71
C LYS A 878 11.21 -3.83 -18.37
N ALA A 879 10.69 -4.34 -17.25
CA ALA A 879 10.84 -5.74 -16.88
C ALA A 879 10.19 -6.70 -17.89
N ALA A 880 9.03 -6.35 -18.43
CA ALA A 880 8.36 -7.16 -19.46
C ALA A 880 9.14 -7.17 -20.78
N ILE A 881 9.72 -6.03 -21.20
CA ILE A 881 10.61 -5.94 -22.37
C ILE A 881 11.83 -6.84 -22.17
N ALA A 882 12.55 -6.68 -21.06
CA ALA A 882 13.74 -7.44 -20.74
C ALA A 882 13.51 -8.97 -20.72
N LEU A 883 12.32 -9.42 -20.34
CA LEU A 883 11.94 -10.84 -20.33
C LEU A 883 11.40 -11.37 -21.67
N SER A 884 11.19 -10.49 -22.67
CA SER A 884 10.70 -10.83 -24.01
C SER A 884 11.84 -10.96 -25.02
N GLU A 885 13.01 -10.40 -24.72
CA GLU A 885 14.26 -10.56 -25.46
C GLU A 885 14.89 -11.94 -25.12
#